data_414f611e105dbde88d04a1739b32567e
#
_entry.id   414f611e105dbde88d04a1739b32567e
#
_cell.length_a   1.000
_cell.length_b   1.000
_cell.length_c   1.000
_cell.angle_alpha   90.00
_cell.angle_beta   90.00
_cell.angle_gamma   90.00
#
_symmetry.space_group_name_H-M   'P 1'
#
loop_
_entity.id
_entity.type
_entity.pdbx_description
1 polymer ?
#
loop_
_entity_poly.entity_id
_entity_poly.type
_entity_poly.pdbx_seq_one_letter_code
_entity_poly.pdbx_strand_id
1 'polypeptide(L)'
;MERRPKPSQAGQRTMFSSVKSFKDQKYHELKQQCIKQGRLFEDPEFPASDESLFYNRCPPGRVEWKRPKELCEDPHLFVNGISAHDLHQGKLGNCWFVAACSCLALRENLWRNVIPSFKEQEWDSKRPQKYAGIFHFQFWYFGQWTDVVIDDRLPTINGELIYCHSNVENEFWSALLEKAYAKLAESYEALDGGTAADAIVDFTGAVAESIDLVKGKYCENISEQMKLFEDLLKVHKRGGLISCSIATSSPNDTEVETKMGLIIGHAYSVTAIQKVRLGERLLFSFKSEKLFMIRMRNPWGKKEWNGAWSDQSEEWKKVSDSERKSLGLTVQNDGEFWMTFDDWCQNFTDVDVCRIVNTSYFSIHKTWEKKMVRGAWTKHSEPLKNRSGGCFDYRATFLQNPQYVFDVKKGEDKVLISLQQEDQRIYKKDGKGDNFPIGFEIFKVELNRDYRIHKLQIQERVATSIYVNTRTVFLRKFLARGRYVLIPTTHYPGIVTAFILRLFTDVPSKLRELKLDKPKWTCWSILCGYPRIVTEIKIHSAEGLQRQDRSGGADPYLIIKCENQKVRSAVQQDTVSAIFDTQALFYRKNIKSPIIVQVWNSNVLCDQFLGQVLLAALPDDPREPQTLQLRGKGGREADEMPGHITVKVVSSDDLMEL
;
A
#
# COMPACT_ATOMS: atom_id res chain seq x y z
N MET A 1 20.91 -33.13 -18.60
CA MET A 1 21.55 -31.80 -18.43
C MET A 1 20.48 -30.74 -18.62
N GLU A 2 19.72 -30.48 -17.59
CA GLU A 2 18.70 -29.41 -17.59
C GLU A 2 19.36 -28.09 -17.16
N ARG A 3 19.17 -27.08 -18.00
CA ARG A 3 19.68 -25.72 -17.72
C ARG A 3 18.87 -25.12 -16.58
N ARG A 4 19.48 -24.88 -15.43
CA ARG A 4 18.92 -24.05 -14.36
C ARG A 4 18.56 -22.69 -14.93
N PRO A 5 17.36 -22.13 -14.62
CA PRO A 5 17.05 -20.77 -15.00
C PRO A 5 17.97 -19.79 -14.26
N LYS A 6 18.53 -18.83 -15.00
CA LYS A 6 19.34 -17.74 -14.41
C LYS A 6 18.47 -16.94 -13.44
N PRO A 7 18.98 -16.54 -12.28
CA PRO A 7 18.23 -15.71 -11.34
C PRO A 7 17.89 -14.37 -12.00
N SER A 8 16.60 -14.04 -11.99
CA SER A 8 16.12 -12.72 -12.40
C SER A 8 16.68 -11.68 -11.43
N GLN A 9 17.33 -10.65 -11.97
CA GLN A 9 17.74 -9.47 -11.20
C GLN A 9 16.48 -8.71 -10.76
N ALA A 10 15.90 -9.11 -9.62
CA ALA A 10 14.85 -8.37 -8.96
C ALA A 10 15.44 -7.66 -7.75
N GLY A 11 15.26 -6.36 -7.65
CA GLY A 11 15.56 -5.59 -6.45
C GLY A 11 16.90 -4.88 -6.43
N GLN A 12 17.31 -4.21 -7.52
CA GLN A 12 18.31 -3.15 -7.38
C GLN A 12 17.66 -1.99 -6.61
N ARG A 13 18.20 -1.71 -5.40
CA ARG A 13 17.96 -0.47 -4.66
C ARG A 13 18.10 0.69 -5.64
N THR A 14 17.10 1.57 -5.70
CA THR A 14 17.27 2.87 -6.33
C THR A 14 18.48 3.55 -5.69
N MET A 15 19.46 3.97 -6.46
CA MET A 15 20.83 4.31 -6.12
C MET A 15 21.02 5.45 -5.10
N PHE A 16 19.99 5.96 -4.40
CA PHE A 16 20.09 7.14 -3.52
C PHE A 16 19.19 7.17 -2.28
N SER A 17 18.62 6.07 -1.79
CA SER A 17 18.03 6.09 -0.46
C SER A 17 19.09 5.67 0.57
N SER A 18 19.69 6.63 1.26
CA SER A 18 20.56 6.34 2.40
C SER A 18 19.77 5.55 3.46
N VAL A 19 20.30 4.40 3.86
CA VAL A 19 19.76 3.65 4.98
C VAL A 19 20.00 4.46 6.25
N LYS A 20 18.96 4.70 7.05
CA LYS A 20 19.08 5.44 8.32
C LYS A 20 19.53 4.49 9.43
N SER A 21 20.48 4.88 10.25
CA SER A 21 20.81 4.14 11.48
C SER A 21 19.73 4.38 12.54
N PHE A 22 19.20 3.32 13.13
CA PHE A 22 18.26 3.41 14.24
C PHE A 22 19.02 3.82 15.51
N LYS A 23 18.50 4.80 16.23
CA LYS A 23 19.14 5.36 17.44
C LYS A 23 20.62 5.73 17.22
N ASP A 24 20.95 6.17 15.99
CA ASP A 24 22.29 6.57 15.54
C ASP A 24 23.39 5.49 15.69
N GLN A 25 23.00 4.22 15.88
CA GLN A 25 23.93 3.10 15.96
C GLN A 25 24.38 2.65 14.56
N LYS A 26 25.69 2.69 14.32
CA LYS A 26 26.31 2.32 13.05
C LYS A 26 27.05 0.99 13.19
N TYR A 27 26.53 -0.05 12.56
CA TYR A 27 27.02 -1.43 12.68
C TYR A 27 28.54 -1.55 12.48
N HIS A 28 29.08 -1.05 11.37
CA HIS A 28 30.49 -1.21 11.05
C HIS A 28 31.41 -0.48 12.03
N GLU A 29 31.04 0.72 12.48
CA GLU A 29 31.82 1.50 13.46
C GLU A 29 31.85 0.78 14.81
N LEU A 30 30.68 0.34 15.31
CA LEU A 30 30.56 -0.40 16.56
C LEU A 30 31.29 -1.74 16.52
N LYS A 31 31.13 -2.51 15.43
CA LYS A 31 31.84 -3.79 15.26
C LYS A 31 33.35 -3.62 15.30
N GLN A 32 33.88 -2.65 14.57
CA GLN A 32 35.34 -2.38 14.56
C GLN A 32 35.84 -1.94 15.95
N GLN A 33 35.05 -1.13 16.66
CA GLN A 33 35.40 -0.71 18.01
C GLN A 33 35.48 -1.90 18.96
N CYS A 34 34.49 -2.80 18.92
CA CYS A 34 34.47 -4.02 19.74
C CYS A 34 35.65 -4.92 19.44
N ILE A 35 35.96 -5.16 18.15
CA ILE A 35 37.12 -5.97 17.74
C ILE A 35 38.44 -5.37 18.25
N LYS A 36 38.64 -4.05 18.10
CA LYS A 36 39.84 -3.37 18.59
C LYS A 36 40.00 -3.47 20.11
N GLN A 37 38.88 -3.46 20.83
CA GLN A 37 38.87 -3.52 22.30
C GLN A 37 38.89 -4.96 22.83
N GLY A 38 38.81 -5.96 21.97
CA GLY A 38 38.73 -7.38 22.36
C GLY A 38 37.51 -7.73 23.23
N ARG A 39 36.39 -7.01 23.05
CA ARG A 39 35.16 -7.24 23.79
C ARG A 39 33.98 -7.49 22.85
N LEU A 40 32.99 -8.24 23.33
CA LEU A 40 31.73 -8.41 22.63
C LEU A 40 30.84 -7.21 22.81
N PHE A 41 30.04 -6.90 21.82
CA PHE A 41 29.06 -5.82 21.88
C PHE A 41 27.99 -6.10 22.95
N GLU A 42 27.63 -5.07 23.65
CA GLU A 42 26.48 -5.01 24.54
C GLU A 42 25.66 -3.79 24.14
N ASP A 43 24.41 -4.02 23.78
CA ASP A 43 23.54 -2.99 23.22
C ASP A 43 22.98 -2.07 24.34
N PRO A 44 23.41 -0.81 24.42
CA PRO A 44 22.89 0.12 25.43
C PRO A 44 21.46 0.59 25.14
N GLU A 45 21.03 0.51 23.87
CA GLU A 45 19.70 0.96 23.42
C GLU A 45 18.63 -0.14 23.50
N PHE A 46 19.05 -1.39 23.77
CA PHE A 46 18.18 -2.54 24.02
C PHE A 46 18.91 -3.54 24.92
N PRO A 47 19.07 -3.22 26.22
CA PRO A 47 19.89 -4.00 27.14
C PRO A 47 19.30 -5.38 27.40
N ALA A 48 20.16 -6.32 27.78
CA ALA A 48 19.76 -7.65 28.20
C ALA A 48 19.19 -7.61 29.62
N SER A 49 17.99 -7.07 29.77
CA SER A 49 17.27 -6.87 31.04
C SER A 49 15.77 -7.04 30.86
N ASP A 50 15.03 -7.11 31.94
CA ASP A 50 13.58 -7.24 31.93
C ASP A 50 12.87 -6.07 31.24
N GLU A 51 13.45 -4.88 31.24
CA GLU A 51 12.92 -3.69 30.56
C GLU A 51 12.77 -3.87 29.04
N SER A 52 13.64 -4.70 28.43
CA SER A 52 13.55 -5.06 27.02
C SER A 52 12.51 -6.14 26.73
N LEU A 53 12.08 -6.87 27.78
CA LEU A 53 11.11 -7.95 27.65
C LEU A 53 9.70 -7.47 27.93
N PHE A 54 9.50 -6.82 29.08
CA PHE A 54 8.17 -6.55 29.63
C PHE A 54 8.01 -5.08 30.05
N TYR A 55 6.79 -4.59 29.98
CA TYR A 55 6.37 -3.31 30.56
C TYR A 55 5.14 -3.44 31.46
N ASN A 56 4.27 -4.45 31.26
CA ASN A 56 3.09 -4.71 32.07
C ASN A 56 3.07 -6.13 32.64
N ARG A 57 3.73 -7.08 31.97
CA ARG A 57 3.74 -8.50 32.39
C ARG A 57 4.93 -8.80 33.29
N CYS A 58 4.78 -9.83 34.11
CA CYS A 58 5.91 -10.41 34.81
C CYS A 58 6.55 -11.51 33.98
N PRO A 59 7.87 -11.69 34.08
CA PRO A 59 8.56 -12.81 33.45
C PRO A 59 7.88 -14.16 33.81
N PRO A 60 7.74 -15.08 32.84
CA PRO A 60 7.15 -16.40 33.08
C PRO A 60 8.04 -17.31 33.93
N GLY A 61 9.19 -16.83 34.40
CA GLY A 61 10.19 -17.49 35.19
C GLY A 61 11.45 -16.66 35.30
N ARG A 62 12.53 -17.22 35.86
CA ARG A 62 13.83 -16.55 35.88
C ARG A 62 14.42 -16.54 34.47
N VAL A 63 14.45 -15.35 33.85
CA VAL A 63 15.06 -15.15 32.52
C VAL A 63 16.56 -14.93 32.64
N GLU A 64 17.31 -15.70 31.85
CA GLU A 64 18.75 -15.56 31.68
C GLU A 64 19.05 -15.19 30.24
N TRP A 65 19.86 -14.15 30.03
CA TRP A 65 20.28 -13.75 28.71
C TRP A 65 21.57 -14.46 28.34
N LYS A 66 21.53 -15.27 27.27
CA LYS A 66 22.67 -16.07 26.81
C LYS A 66 23.01 -15.75 25.38
N ARG A 67 24.30 -15.82 25.08
CA ARG A 67 24.81 -15.71 23.71
C ARG A 67 24.69 -17.08 23.01
N PRO A 68 24.57 -17.15 21.69
CA PRO A 68 24.48 -18.42 20.97
C PRO A 68 25.60 -19.41 21.30
N LYS A 69 26.82 -18.93 21.54
CA LYS A 69 27.95 -19.78 21.92
C LYS A 69 27.83 -20.40 23.33
N GLU A 70 26.97 -19.86 24.17
CA GLU A 70 26.63 -20.42 25.47
C GLU A 70 25.48 -21.44 25.40
N LEU A 71 24.77 -21.48 24.26
CA LEU A 71 23.65 -22.38 24.01
C LEU A 71 24.06 -23.62 23.21
N CYS A 72 25.01 -23.47 22.28
CA CYS A 72 25.52 -24.58 21.46
C CYS A 72 27.01 -24.40 21.09
N GLU A 73 27.67 -25.48 20.74
CA GLU A 73 29.11 -25.46 20.43
C GLU A 73 29.44 -24.77 19.10
N ASP A 74 28.59 -24.93 18.09
CA ASP A 74 28.80 -24.43 16.72
C ASP A 74 27.59 -23.62 16.23
N PRO A 75 27.40 -22.37 16.72
CA PRO A 75 26.28 -21.53 16.32
C PRO A 75 26.44 -20.99 14.90
N HIS A 76 25.33 -20.89 14.19
CA HIS A 76 25.25 -20.33 12.85
C HIS A 76 24.10 -19.31 12.73
N LEU A 77 24.29 -18.34 11.87
CA LEU A 77 23.17 -17.49 11.46
C LEU A 77 22.18 -18.29 10.62
N PHE A 78 22.71 -19.08 9.67
CA PHE A 78 21.96 -20.00 8.83
C PHE A 78 22.61 -21.37 8.74
N VAL A 79 21.78 -22.41 8.77
CA VAL A 79 22.22 -23.79 8.51
C VAL A 79 21.58 -24.23 7.18
N ASN A 80 22.40 -24.51 6.16
CA ASN A 80 21.94 -24.88 4.81
C ASN A 80 21.04 -23.82 4.09
N GLY A 81 21.08 -22.56 4.55
CA GLY A 81 20.26 -21.47 4.03
C GLY A 81 19.04 -21.18 4.89
N ILE A 82 18.24 -20.18 4.51
CA ILE A 82 16.98 -19.83 5.19
C ILE A 82 15.85 -20.73 4.66
N SER A 83 15.07 -21.30 5.58
CA SER A 83 13.86 -22.05 5.28
C SER A 83 12.66 -21.55 6.10
N ALA A 84 11.46 -21.62 5.54
CA ALA A 84 10.23 -21.41 6.30
C ALA A 84 10.03 -22.47 7.36
N HIS A 85 10.59 -23.69 7.17
CA HIS A 85 10.49 -24.80 8.10
C HIS A 85 11.35 -24.63 9.37
N ASP A 86 12.32 -23.69 9.35
CA ASP A 86 13.19 -23.42 10.49
C ASP A 86 12.50 -22.63 11.62
N LEU A 87 11.31 -22.10 11.37
CA LEU A 87 10.64 -21.17 12.26
C LEU A 87 9.71 -21.87 13.23
N HIS A 88 9.89 -21.58 14.49
CA HIS A 88 9.01 -21.97 15.58
C HIS A 88 8.65 -20.76 16.45
N GLN A 89 7.36 -20.54 16.67
CA GLN A 89 6.88 -19.49 17.59
C GLN A 89 7.11 -19.95 19.04
N GLY A 90 7.72 -19.06 19.84
CA GLY A 90 7.86 -19.28 21.30
C GLY A 90 6.64 -18.83 22.09
N LYS A 91 6.88 -18.38 23.33
CA LYS A 91 5.83 -18.01 24.29
C LYS A 91 5.24 -16.61 24.12
N LEU A 92 5.46 -15.96 22.97
CA LEU A 92 4.94 -14.63 22.67
C LEU A 92 3.76 -14.73 21.68
N GLY A 93 2.71 -13.94 21.88
CA GLY A 93 1.56 -13.86 20.98
C GLY A 93 1.86 -13.11 19.68
N ASN A 94 2.94 -13.50 18.99
CA ASN A 94 3.43 -12.87 17.76
C ASN A 94 3.44 -13.80 16.54
N CYS A 95 2.47 -14.71 16.45
CA CYS A 95 2.27 -15.58 15.28
C CYS A 95 2.30 -14.81 13.97
N TRP A 96 1.75 -13.61 13.95
CA TRP A 96 1.76 -12.69 12.81
C TRP A 96 3.17 -12.35 12.32
N PHE A 97 4.12 -12.13 13.24
CA PHE A 97 5.52 -11.86 12.92
C PHE A 97 6.21 -13.12 12.38
N VAL A 98 6.00 -14.27 13.02
CA VAL A 98 6.59 -15.54 12.59
C VAL A 98 6.03 -15.97 11.22
N ALA A 99 4.74 -15.77 10.97
CA ALA A 99 4.13 -15.99 9.65
C ALA A 99 4.76 -15.07 8.57
N ALA A 100 5.02 -13.81 8.91
CA ALA A 100 5.71 -12.88 8.01
C ALA A 100 7.16 -13.31 7.74
N CYS A 101 7.89 -13.80 8.75
CA CYS A 101 9.24 -14.37 8.58
C CYS A 101 9.21 -15.61 7.68
N SER A 102 8.21 -16.47 7.83
CA SER A 102 8.00 -17.63 6.96
C SER A 102 7.76 -17.21 5.50
N CYS A 103 6.93 -16.19 5.27
CA CYS A 103 6.75 -15.61 3.93
C CYS A 103 8.06 -15.02 3.37
N LEU A 104 8.83 -14.32 4.20
CA LEU A 104 10.12 -13.71 3.83
C LEU A 104 11.13 -14.77 3.41
N ALA A 105 11.23 -15.88 4.16
CA ALA A 105 12.14 -16.98 3.91
C ALA A 105 11.98 -17.59 2.50
N LEU A 106 10.78 -17.54 1.92
CA LEU A 106 10.50 -18.03 0.56
C LEU A 106 11.16 -17.20 -0.55
N ARG A 107 11.69 -16.01 -0.23
CA ARG A 107 12.14 -15.01 -1.23
C ARG A 107 13.54 -14.50 -0.93
N GLU A 108 14.54 -15.15 -1.52
CA GLU A 108 15.96 -14.82 -1.29
C GLU A 108 16.27 -13.34 -1.56
N ASN A 109 15.72 -12.78 -2.62
CA ASN A 109 15.91 -11.36 -2.96
C ASN A 109 15.32 -10.39 -1.96
N LEU A 110 14.35 -10.82 -1.13
CA LEU A 110 13.75 -10.00 -0.09
C LEU A 110 14.50 -10.14 1.23
N TRP A 111 14.74 -11.36 1.71
CA TRP A 111 15.43 -11.55 2.98
C TRP A 111 16.86 -11.01 2.98
N ARG A 112 17.56 -11.01 1.84
CA ARG A 112 18.87 -10.37 1.71
C ARG A 112 18.87 -8.85 1.93
N ASN A 113 17.74 -8.19 1.77
CA ASN A 113 17.61 -6.78 2.12
C ASN A 113 17.41 -6.60 3.63
N VAL A 114 16.71 -7.54 4.28
CA VAL A 114 16.45 -7.53 5.72
C VAL A 114 17.69 -7.94 6.50
N ILE A 115 18.46 -8.91 6.00
CA ILE A 115 19.70 -9.40 6.62
C ILE A 115 20.88 -9.05 5.70
N PRO A 116 21.30 -7.77 5.69
CA PRO A 116 22.37 -7.31 4.82
C PRO A 116 23.71 -7.87 5.28
N SER A 117 24.66 -8.03 4.35
CA SER A 117 26.01 -8.48 4.68
C SER A 117 26.06 -9.74 5.56
N PHE A 118 25.07 -10.64 5.41
CA PHE A 118 24.88 -11.81 6.29
C PHE A 118 26.16 -12.67 6.41
N LYS A 119 26.99 -12.76 5.36
CA LYS A 119 28.27 -13.46 5.40
C LYS A 119 29.29 -12.84 6.35
N GLU A 120 29.18 -11.54 6.62
CA GLU A 120 30.04 -10.84 7.58
C GLU A 120 29.52 -10.95 9.01
N GLN A 121 28.26 -11.35 9.16
CA GLN A 121 27.58 -11.55 10.43
C GLN A 121 27.67 -13.01 10.90
N GLU A 122 28.04 -13.93 10.01
CA GLU A 122 28.17 -15.36 10.32
C GLU A 122 29.33 -15.62 11.29
N TRP A 123 29.15 -16.59 12.16
CA TRP A 123 30.25 -17.12 12.97
C TRP A 123 31.27 -17.79 12.08
N ASP A 124 32.53 -17.48 12.27
CA ASP A 124 33.64 -18.04 11.52
C ASP A 124 34.64 -18.65 12.50
N SER A 125 34.59 -19.96 12.67
CA SER A 125 35.47 -20.72 13.58
C SER A 125 36.95 -20.58 13.22
N LYS A 126 37.26 -20.26 11.95
CA LYS A 126 38.65 -20.04 11.47
C LYS A 126 39.14 -18.63 11.83
N ARG A 127 38.26 -17.67 12.12
CA ARG A 127 38.60 -16.30 12.42
C ARG A 127 37.80 -15.78 13.61
N PRO A 128 37.85 -16.43 14.78
CA PRO A 128 37.05 -16.07 15.95
C PRO A 128 37.30 -14.64 16.44
N GLN A 129 38.46 -14.06 16.15
CA GLN A 129 38.82 -12.68 16.45
C GLN A 129 37.99 -11.63 15.66
N LYS A 130 37.29 -12.02 14.60
CA LYS A 130 36.38 -11.15 13.84
C LYS A 130 34.95 -11.13 14.38
N TYR A 131 34.64 -12.03 15.29
CA TYR A 131 33.37 -12.08 15.96
C TYR A 131 33.29 -11.00 17.03
N ALA A 132 32.22 -10.22 17.04
CA ALA A 132 32.04 -9.10 17.96
C ALA A 132 30.71 -9.19 18.74
N GLY A 133 29.93 -10.25 18.61
CA GLY A 133 28.63 -10.38 19.24
C GLY A 133 27.62 -9.30 18.84
N ILE A 134 27.74 -8.82 17.61
CA ILE A 134 26.94 -7.71 17.06
C ILE A 134 26.30 -8.13 15.73
N PHE A 135 25.02 -7.86 15.59
CA PHE A 135 24.24 -8.17 14.41
C PHE A 135 23.44 -6.94 13.97
N HIS A 136 23.05 -6.89 12.70
CA HIS A 136 22.17 -5.83 12.21
C HIS A 136 21.18 -6.34 11.18
N PHE A 137 20.00 -5.72 11.20
CA PHE A 137 18.88 -6.03 10.32
C PHE A 137 18.32 -4.73 9.77
N GLN A 138 17.77 -4.77 8.54
CA GLN A 138 17.20 -3.60 7.91
C GLN A 138 15.70 -3.76 7.72
N PHE A 139 14.96 -2.76 8.16
CA PHE A 139 13.52 -2.70 8.04
C PHE A 139 13.11 -1.44 7.27
N TRP A 140 12.04 -1.58 6.47
CA TRP A 140 11.43 -0.43 5.82
C TRP A 140 10.48 0.26 6.81
N TYR A 141 11.06 0.97 7.77
CA TYR A 141 10.34 1.59 8.87
C TYR A 141 9.81 2.96 8.47
N PHE A 142 8.51 3.14 8.51
CA PHE A 142 7.80 4.38 8.20
C PHE A 142 8.36 5.11 6.96
N GLY A 143 8.45 4.37 5.83
CA GLY A 143 8.84 4.92 4.51
C GLY A 143 10.34 5.05 4.25
N GLN A 144 11.20 4.53 5.12
CA GLN A 144 12.65 4.58 4.97
C GLN A 144 13.29 3.27 5.42
N TRP A 145 14.28 2.79 4.68
CA TRP A 145 15.10 1.70 5.16
C TRP A 145 15.90 2.14 6.39
N THR A 146 15.77 1.40 7.46
CA THR A 146 16.35 1.68 8.76
C THR A 146 17.17 0.49 9.21
N ASP A 147 18.43 0.71 9.56
CA ASP A 147 19.39 -0.29 10.01
C ASP A 147 19.34 -0.39 11.54
N VAL A 148 18.99 -1.55 12.07
CA VAL A 148 18.82 -1.82 13.50
C VAL A 148 19.94 -2.73 13.95
N VAL A 149 20.78 -2.24 14.83
CA VAL A 149 21.89 -2.97 15.44
C VAL A 149 21.44 -3.60 16.75
N ILE A 150 21.85 -4.83 17.03
CA ILE A 150 21.60 -5.55 18.28
C ILE A 150 22.85 -6.29 18.73
N ASP A 151 22.93 -6.61 20.02
CA ASP A 151 23.84 -7.66 20.48
C ASP A 151 23.20 -9.04 20.35
N ASP A 152 24.00 -10.10 20.49
CA ASP A 152 23.56 -11.48 20.31
C ASP A 152 23.07 -12.18 21.59
N ARG A 153 22.87 -11.44 22.67
CA ARG A 153 22.27 -11.99 23.90
C ARG A 153 20.78 -12.21 23.68
N LEU A 154 20.33 -13.45 23.88
CA LEU A 154 18.95 -13.87 23.68
C LEU A 154 18.33 -14.33 25.01
N PRO A 155 17.04 -14.05 25.26
CA PRO A 155 16.39 -14.43 26.52
C PRO A 155 16.07 -15.92 26.55
N THR A 156 16.43 -16.56 27.67
CA THR A 156 16.26 -17.99 27.90
C THR A 156 15.64 -18.28 29.26
N ILE A 157 14.99 -19.43 29.39
CA ILE A 157 14.57 -20.02 30.68
C ILE A 157 15.08 -21.47 30.69
N ASN A 158 15.80 -21.84 31.72
CA ASN A 158 16.43 -23.16 31.85
C ASN A 158 17.35 -23.52 30.68
N GLY A 159 17.95 -22.52 30.03
CA GLY A 159 18.85 -22.72 28.90
C GLY A 159 18.17 -22.80 27.52
N GLU A 160 16.85 -22.77 27.45
CA GLU A 160 16.09 -22.79 26.20
C GLU A 160 15.60 -21.39 25.82
N LEU A 161 15.62 -21.08 24.52
CA LEU A 161 15.06 -19.82 23.98
C LEU A 161 13.56 -19.76 24.26
N ILE A 162 13.08 -18.65 24.82
CA ILE A 162 11.67 -18.50 25.19
C ILE A 162 10.79 -17.91 24.09
N TYR A 163 11.37 -17.28 23.10
CA TYR A 163 10.67 -16.64 21.98
C TYR A 163 10.95 -17.34 20.65
N CYS A 164 10.81 -16.67 19.53
CA CYS A 164 11.02 -17.25 18.21
C CYS A 164 12.42 -17.88 18.09
N HIS A 165 12.47 -19.10 17.60
CA HIS A 165 13.71 -19.83 17.39
C HIS A 165 13.59 -20.77 16.19
N SER A 166 14.72 -21.30 15.73
CA SER A 166 14.78 -22.33 14.70
C SER A 166 14.52 -23.73 15.28
N ASN A 167 13.94 -24.62 14.46
CA ASN A 167 13.92 -26.06 14.75
C ASN A 167 15.32 -26.70 14.69
N VAL A 168 16.29 -25.98 14.11
CA VAL A 168 17.70 -26.39 14.07
C VAL A 168 18.42 -25.73 15.24
N GLU A 169 18.87 -26.52 16.21
CA GLU A 169 19.36 -26.07 17.52
C GLU A 169 20.53 -25.07 17.46
N ASN A 170 21.33 -25.11 16.40
CA ASN A 170 22.48 -24.21 16.21
C ASN A 170 22.24 -23.10 15.18
N GLU A 171 20.98 -22.80 14.85
CA GLU A 171 20.60 -21.73 13.92
C GLU A 171 19.86 -20.58 14.63
N PHE A 172 20.29 -19.32 14.42
CA PHE A 172 19.85 -18.19 15.23
C PHE A 172 19.27 -17.00 14.47
N TRP A 173 19.14 -17.05 13.15
CA TRP A 173 18.64 -15.91 12.36
C TRP A 173 17.25 -15.43 12.80
N SER A 174 16.36 -16.35 13.10
CA SER A 174 14.97 -16.04 13.47
C SER A 174 14.88 -15.36 14.84
N ALA A 175 15.60 -15.86 15.85
CA ALA A 175 15.67 -15.26 17.18
C ALA A 175 16.33 -13.87 17.17
N LEU A 176 17.38 -13.69 16.38
CA LEU A 176 18.06 -12.39 16.23
C LEU A 176 17.22 -11.38 15.45
N LEU A 177 16.50 -11.83 14.39
CA LEU A 177 15.58 -10.98 13.65
C LEU A 177 14.42 -10.50 14.53
N GLU A 178 13.85 -11.41 15.34
CA GLU A 178 12.80 -11.05 16.31
C GLU A 178 13.30 -10.02 17.32
N LYS A 179 14.51 -10.21 17.87
CA LYS A 179 15.13 -9.25 18.79
C LYS A 179 15.28 -7.87 18.16
N ALA A 180 15.75 -7.80 16.92
CA ALA A 180 15.89 -6.54 16.21
C ALA A 180 14.54 -5.85 15.98
N TYR A 181 13.50 -6.64 15.72
CA TYR A 181 12.15 -6.11 15.54
C TYR A 181 11.51 -5.71 16.89
N ALA A 182 11.80 -6.44 17.98
CA ALA A 182 11.41 -6.05 19.34
C ALA A 182 12.05 -4.73 19.76
N LYS A 183 13.32 -4.50 19.37
CA LYS A 183 13.99 -3.21 19.60
C LYS A 183 13.31 -2.04 18.87
N LEU A 184 12.81 -2.25 17.64
CA LEU A 184 11.99 -1.23 16.94
C LEU A 184 10.71 -0.90 17.68
N ALA A 185 10.13 -1.88 18.36
CA ALA A 185 8.89 -1.76 19.12
C ALA A 185 9.12 -1.43 20.61
N GLU A 186 10.38 -1.17 21.02
CA GLU A 186 10.83 -0.86 22.38
C GLU A 186 10.80 -2.02 23.39
N SER A 187 10.12 -3.14 23.09
CA SER A 187 10.13 -4.36 23.94
C SER A 187 9.60 -5.56 23.18
N TYR A 188 9.90 -6.77 23.68
CA TYR A 188 9.28 -8.00 23.18
C TYR A 188 7.76 -8.03 23.43
N GLU A 189 7.30 -7.61 24.61
CA GLU A 189 5.86 -7.56 24.93
C GLU A 189 5.07 -6.67 23.97
N ALA A 190 5.69 -5.64 23.41
CA ALA A 190 5.04 -4.78 22.43
C ALA A 190 4.68 -5.51 21.12
N LEU A 191 5.32 -6.67 20.85
CA LEU A 191 5.01 -7.51 19.69
C LEU A 191 3.78 -8.41 19.91
N ASP A 192 3.23 -8.46 21.12
CA ASP A 192 2.04 -9.23 21.40
C ASP A 192 0.82 -8.67 20.66
N GLY A 193 0.26 -9.47 19.75
CA GLY A 193 -0.79 -9.05 18.82
C GLY A 193 -0.29 -8.13 17.68
N GLY A 194 -0.82 -8.36 16.49
CA GLY A 194 -0.49 -7.60 15.27
C GLY A 194 -1.01 -8.29 14.02
N THR A 195 -0.60 -7.77 12.86
CA THR A 195 -0.96 -8.33 11.55
C THR A 195 0.29 -8.71 10.76
N ALA A 196 0.25 -9.83 10.06
CA ALA A 196 1.38 -10.27 9.22
C ALA A 196 1.69 -9.24 8.13
N ALA A 197 0.67 -8.53 7.63
CA ALA A 197 0.83 -7.43 6.69
C ALA A 197 1.78 -6.35 7.19
N ASP A 198 1.73 -5.99 8.47
CA ASP A 198 2.59 -4.96 9.07
C ASP A 198 4.06 -5.37 9.01
N ALA A 199 4.38 -6.60 9.46
CA ALA A 199 5.75 -7.10 9.40
C ALA A 199 6.25 -7.27 7.95
N ILE A 200 5.41 -7.79 7.04
CA ILE A 200 5.77 -7.94 5.62
C ILE A 200 6.06 -6.57 4.99
N VAL A 201 5.29 -5.54 5.32
CA VAL A 201 5.56 -4.17 4.85
C VAL A 201 6.89 -3.68 5.37
N ASP A 202 7.21 -3.92 6.64
CA ASP A 202 8.49 -3.52 7.24
C ASP A 202 9.68 -4.31 6.68
N PHE A 203 9.49 -5.56 6.29
CA PHE A 203 10.53 -6.35 5.62
C PHE A 203 10.77 -5.95 4.17
N THR A 204 9.80 -5.38 3.47
CA THR A 204 9.85 -5.30 2.01
C THR A 204 9.53 -3.94 1.41
N GLY A 205 8.88 -3.05 2.15
CA GLY A 205 8.26 -1.83 1.62
C GLY A 205 7.07 -2.11 0.70
N ALA A 206 6.50 -3.32 0.75
CA ALA A 206 5.35 -3.74 -0.04
C ALA A 206 4.12 -2.83 0.17
N VAL A 207 3.14 -3.01 -0.67
CA VAL A 207 1.81 -2.44 -0.48
C VAL A 207 0.88 -3.54 -0.01
N ALA A 208 0.36 -3.41 1.20
CA ALA A 208 -0.54 -4.40 1.79
C ALA A 208 -2.01 -4.05 1.48
N GLU A 209 -2.77 -5.07 1.08
CA GLU A 209 -4.21 -5.06 0.85
C GLU A 209 -4.81 -6.18 1.71
N SER A 210 -5.62 -5.82 2.72
CA SER A 210 -6.35 -6.81 3.51
C SER A 210 -7.73 -7.02 2.89
N ILE A 211 -8.11 -8.27 2.69
CA ILE A 211 -9.36 -8.70 2.08
C ILE A 211 -10.12 -9.55 3.10
N ASP A 212 -11.31 -9.11 3.45
CA ASP A 212 -12.25 -9.84 4.29
C ASP A 212 -13.01 -10.85 3.40
N LEU A 213 -12.76 -12.13 3.63
CA LEU A 213 -13.32 -13.21 2.80
C LEU A 213 -14.81 -13.41 3.06
N VAL A 214 -15.26 -13.13 4.27
CA VAL A 214 -16.66 -13.28 4.68
C VAL A 214 -17.50 -12.16 4.08
N LYS A 215 -17.11 -10.89 4.27
CA LYS A 215 -17.81 -9.75 3.66
C LYS A 215 -17.77 -9.77 2.14
N GLY A 216 -16.69 -10.29 1.56
CA GLY A 216 -16.56 -10.47 0.12
C GLY A 216 -17.42 -11.59 -0.46
N LYS A 217 -18.05 -12.43 0.39
CA LYS A 217 -18.93 -13.55 0.00
C LYS A 217 -18.30 -14.52 -1.01
N TYR A 218 -17.00 -14.76 -0.86
CA TYR A 218 -16.25 -15.60 -1.80
C TYR A 218 -16.68 -17.06 -1.76
N CYS A 219 -17.25 -17.54 -0.64
CA CYS A 219 -17.83 -18.88 -0.56
C CYS A 219 -19.15 -19.01 -1.35
N GLU A 220 -19.90 -17.91 -1.49
CA GLU A 220 -21.23 -17.90 -2.12
C GLU A 220 -21.17 -17.64 -3.63
N ASN A 221 -20.10 -16.96 -4.10
CA ASN A 221 -19.94 -16.49 -5.47
C ASN A 221 -18.69 -17.07 -6.15
N ILE A 222 -18.87 -18.15 -6.88
CA ILE A 222 -17.78 -18.86 -7.61
C ILE A 222 -17.02 -17.91 -8.57
N SER A 223 -17.71 -16.97 -9.23
CA SER A 223 -17.04 -16.03 -10.14
C SER A 223 -16.07 -15.09 -9.41
N GLU A 224 -16.48 -14.55 -8.27
CA GLU A 224 -15.61 -13.69 -7.45
C GLU A 224 -14.50 -14.50 -6.78
N GLN A 225 -14.80 -15.72 -6.31
CA GLN A 225 -13.82 -16.66 -5.79
C GLN A 225 -12.71 -16.94 -6.81
N MET A 226 -13.08 -17.21 -8.06
CA MET A 226 -12.12 -17.47 -9.14
C MET A 226 -11.29 -16.24 -9.51
N LYS A 227 -11.89 -15.04 -9.49
CA LYS A 227 -11.15 -13.79 -9.67
C LYS A 227 -10.12 -13.57 -8.55
N LEU A 228 -10.51 -13.86 -7.31
CA LEU A 228 -9.60 -13.79 -6.15
C LEU A 228 -8.43 -14.77 -6.33
N PHE A 229 -8.73 -16.04 -6.69
CA PHE A 229 -7.68 -17.04 -6.95
C PHE A 229 -6.66 -16.56 -7.98
N GLU A 230 -7.13 -16.07 -9.14
CA GLU A 230 -6.26 -15.58 -10.22
C GLU A 230 -5.43 -14.37 -9.78
N ASP A 231 -5.99 -13.48 -8.95
CA ASP A 231 -5.28 -12.32 -8.42
C ASP A 231 -4.19 -12.75 -7.41
N LEU A 232 -4.52 -13.65 -6.49
CA LEU A 232 -3.56 -14.20 -5.51
C LEU A 232 -2.44 -14.99 -6.22
N LEU A 233 -2.79 -15.85 -7.19
CA LEU A 233 -1.81 -16.58 -8.00
C LEU A 233 -0.86 -15.63 -8.73
N LYS A 234 -1.38 -14.55 -9.30
CA LYS A 234 -0.60 -13.53 -9.98
C LYS A 234 0.33 -12.79 -9.04
N VAL A 235 -0.14 -12.45 -7.84
CA VAL A 235 0.67 -11.82 -6.79
C VAL A 235 1.80 -12.74 -6.37
N HIS A 236 1.49 -13.99 -6.05
CA HIS A 236 2.48 -14.98 -5.63
C HIS A 236 3.56 -15.21 -6.71
N LYS A 237 3.17 -15.37 -7.97
CA LYS A 237 4.10 -15.53 -9.11
C LYS A 237 4.99 -14.31 -9.36
N ARG A 238 4.55 -13.13 -8.96
CA ARG A 238 5.32 -11.88 -9.06
C ARG A 238 6.21 -11.60 -7.86
N GLY A 239 6.32 -12.55 -6.94
CA GLY A 239 7.15 -12.43 -5.74
C GLY A 239 6.47 -11.71 -4.57
N GLY A 240 5.17 -11.41 -4.67
CA GLY A 240 4.40 -10.91 -3.54
C GLY A 240 4.26 -11.97 -2.44
N LEU A 241 4.00 -11.51 -1.23
CA LEU A 241 3.86 -12.31 -0.03
C LEU A 241 2.40 -12.28 0.42
N ILE A 242 1.89 -13.42 0.87
CA ILE A 242 0.48 -13.58 1.24
C ILE A 242 0.42 -14.32 2.58
N SER A 243 -0.38 -13.80 3.49
CA SER A 243 -0.75 -14.44 4.75
C SER A 243 -2.25 -14.43 4.92
N CYS A 244 -2.77 -15.30 5.76
CA CYS A 244 -4.20 -15.31 6.07
C CYS A 244 -4.42 -15.68 7.53
N SER A 245 -5.64 -15.45 8.02
CA SER A 245 -6.02 -15.72 9.39
C SER A 245 -7.49 -16.11 9.50
N ILE A 246 -7.82 -16.68 10.64
CA ILE A 246 -9.18 -16.97 11.06
C ILE A 246 -9.48 -16.03 12.22
N ALA A 247 -10.39 -15.06 12.02
CA ALA A 247 -10.77 -14.11 13.05
C ALA A 247 -11.42 -14.78 14.24
N THR A 248 -11.19 -14.24 15.43
CA THR A 248 -11.88 -14.70 16.65
C THR A 248 -13.23 -14.02 16.78
N SER A 249 -14.23 -14.75 17.24
CA SER A 249 -15.54 -14.19 17.64
C SER A 249 -15.53 -13.66 19.09
N SER A 250 -14.59 -14.14 19.91
CA SER A 250 -14.43 -13.77 21.32
C SER A 250 -12.95 -13.85 21.72
N PRO A 251 -12.47 -13.01 22.65
CA PRO A 251 -11.11 -13.11 23.18
C PRO A 251 -10.76 -14.49 23.76
N ASN A 252 -11.77 -15.22 24.25
CA ASN A 252 -11.58 -16.56 24.81
C ASN A 252 -11.38 -17.65 23.73
N ASP A 253 -11.68 -17.35 22.46
CA ASP A 253 -11.54 -18.30 21.35
C ASP A 253 -10.18 -18.17 20.65
N THR A 254 -9.29 -17.32 21.15
CA THR A 254 -7.94 -17.14 20.59
C THR A 254 -7.10 -18.37 20.81
N GLU A 255 -6.43 -18.86 19.76
CA GLU A 255 -5.59 -20.06 19.75
C GLU A 255 -6.34 -21.38 20.02
N VAL A 256 -7.66 -21.39 19.81
CA VAL A 256 -8.48 -22.60 19.90
C VAL A 256 -8.40 -23.38 18.57
N GLU A 257 -8.17 -24.69 18.69
CA GLU A 257 -8.15 -25.61 17.55
C GLU A 257 -9.58 -25.94 17.07
N THR A 258 -9.82 -25.81 15.77
CA THR A 258 -11.08 -26.25 15.15
C THR A 258 -11.11 -27.77 14.99
N LYS A 259 -12.28 -28.34 14.72
CA LYS A 259 -12.42 -29.78 14.40
C LYS A 259 -11.61 -30.22 13.17
N MET A 260 -11.26 -29.26 12.29
CA MET A 260 -10.49 -29.49 11.08
C MET A 260 -8.98 -29.26 11.25
N GLY A 261 -8.49 -29.08 12.48
CA GLY A 261 -7.06 -28.91 12.81
C GLY A 261 -6.53 -27.48 12.64
N LEU A 262 -7.37 -26.53 12.26
CA LEU A 262 -6.98 -25.13 12.11
C LEU A 262 -7.13 -24.37 13.43
N ILE A 263 -6.33 -23.31 13.61
CA ILE A 263 -6.29 -22.52 14.84
C ILE A 263 -6.97 -21.16 14.62
N ILE A 264 -7.93 -20.83 15.46
CA ILE A 264 -8.66 -19.56 15.46
C ILE A 264 -7.79 -18.47 16.09
N GLY A 265 -7.85 -17.24 15.58
CA GLY A 265 -7.05 -16.11 16.05
C GLY A 265 -5.56 -16.23 15.72
N HIS A 266 -5.22 -17.02 14.71
CA HIS A 266 -3.86 -17.36 14.34
C HIS A 266 -3.55 -17.00 12.90
N ALA A 267 -2.31 -16.56 12.64
CA ALA A 267 -1.85 -16.18 11.32
C ALA A 267 -1.11 -17.35 10.64
N TYR A 268 -1.40 -17.54 9.36
CA TYR A 268 -0.78 -18.54 8.49
C TYR A 268 -0.06 -17.87 7.32
N SER A 269 1.06 -18.41 6.88
CA SER A 269 1.71 -18.02 5.64
C SER A 269 1.21 -18.85 4.47
N VAL A 270 1.02 -18.21 3.31
CA VAL A 270 0.72 -18.90 2.05
C VAL A 270 2.04 -19.20 1.34
N THR A 271 2.41 -20.47 1.27
CA THR A 271 3.68 -20.92 0.69
C THR A 271 3.59 -21.28 -0.77
N ALA A 272 2.42 -21.69 -1.27
CA ALA A 272 2.19 -21.90 -2.70
C ALA A 272 0.72 -21.69 -3.11
N ILE A 273 0.51 -21.32 -4.37
CA ILE A 273 -0.80 -21.27 -5.03
C ILE A 273 -0.65 -21.92 -6.40
N GLN A 274 -1.43 -22.97 -6.70
CA GLN A 274 -1.24 -23.79 -7.87
C GLN A 274 -2.58 -24.20 -8.51
N LYS A 275 -2.53 -24.43 -9.83
CA LYS A 275 -3.58 -25.13 -10.60
C LYS A 275 -3.09 -26.55 -10.84
N VAL A 276 -3.64 -27.50 -10.11
CA VAL A 276 -3.27 -28.93 -10.18
C VAL A 276 -4.14 -29.64 -11.19
N ARG A 277 -3.57 -30.51 -11.98
CA ARG A 277 -4.31 -31.33 -12.97
C ARG A 277 -4.65 -32.66 -12.35
N LEU A 278 -5.93 -33.05 -12.49
CA LEU A 278 -6.39 -34.38 -12.08
C LEU A 278 -6.29 -35.36 -13.28
N GLY A 279 -5.85 -36.59 -12.98
CA GLY A 279 -5.76 -37.68 -13.93
C GLY A 279 -4.40 -37.87 -14.59
N GLU A 280 -4.15 -39.06 -15.15
CA GLU A 280 -2.95 -39.36 -15.93
C GLU A 280 -2.99 -38.64 -17.29
N ARG A 281 -1.82 -38.25 -17.81
CA ARG A 281 -1.68 -37.77 -19.19
C ARG A 281 -2.00 -38.88 -20.19
N LEU A 282 -3.25 -39.05 -20.55
CA LEU A 282 -3.61 -39.75 -21.75
C LEU A 282 -3.33 -38.83 -22.96
N LEU A 283 -2.55 -39.32 -23.91
CA LEU A 283 -2.03 -38.59 -25.09
C LEU A 283 -3.12 -37.92 -25.98
N PHE A 284 -4.41 -38.16 -25.73
CA PHE A 284 -5.52 -37.66 -26.53
C PHE A 284 -6.72 -37.11 -25.75
N SER A 285 -6.60 -36.87 -24.44
CA SER A 285 -7.69 -36.27 -23.66
C SER A 285 -7.52 -34.78 -23.49
N PHE A 286 -8.36 -33.97 -24.16
CA PHE A 286 -8.35 -32.48 -24.07
C PHE A 286 -9.09 -31.92 -22.86
N LYS A 287 -9.65 -32.74 -21.98
CA LYS A 287 -10.37 -32.30 -20.77
C LYS A 287 -9.67 -32.87 -19.52
N SER A 288 -8.57 -32.26 -19.06
CA SER A 288 -8.11 -32.48 -17.70
C SER A 288 -8.84 -31.52 -16.77
N GLU A 289 -9.50 -32.07 -15.78
CA GLU A 289 -10.09 -31.28 -14.70
C GLU A 289 -8.98 -30.56 -13.93
N LYS A 290 -9.15 -29.25 -13.69
CA LYS A 290 -8.17 -28.44 -12.95
C LYS A 290 -8.70 -28.18 -11.57
N LEU A 291 -7.91 -28.52 -10.57
CA LEU A 291 -8.15 -28.22 -9.17
C LEU A 291 -7.36 -26.96 -8.79
N PHE A 292 -7.99 -26.06 -8.07
CA PHE A 292 -7.40 -24.83 -7.57
C PHE A 292 -6.95 -25.05 -6.12
N MET A 293 -5.65 -24.99 -5.88
CA MET A 293 -5.04 -25.40 -4.62
C MET A 293 -4.22 -24.25 -4.01
N ILE A 294 -4.22 -24.21 -2.68
CA ILE A 294 -3.41 -23.31 -1.88
C ILE A 294 -2.65 -24.12 -0.83
N ARG A 295 -1.37 -23.78 -0.60
CA ARG A 295 -0.55 -24.39 0.43
C ARG A 295 -0.27 -23.38 1.53
N MET A 296 -0.49 -23.80 2.74
CA MET A 296 -0.42 -23.00 3.94
C MET A 296 0.66 -23.53 4.87
N ARG A 297 1.19 -22.65 5.72
CA ARG A 297 2.06 -23.06 6.83
C ARG A 297 1.61 -22.42 8.14
N ASN A 298 1.44 -23.27 9.15
CA ASN A 298 1.24 -22.87 10.55
C ASN A 298 2.59 -22.49 11.18
N PRO A 299 2.76 -21.28 11.74
CA PRO A 299 4.01 -20.86 12.39
C PRO A 299 4.39 -21.67 13.65
N TRP A 300 3.49 -22.51 14.16
CA TRP A 300 3.82 -23.44 15.22
C TRP A 300 4.64 -24.66 14.75
N GLY A 301 4.78 -24.85 13.41
CA GLY A 301 5.45 -26.01 12.85
C GLY A 301 4.73 -27.34 13.13
N LYS A 302 3.46 -27.30 13.44
CA LYS A 302 2.56 -28.44 13.75
C LYS A 302 1.13 -27.99 13.70
N LYS A 303 0.16 -28.90 13.78
CA LYS A 303 -1.28 -28.63 13.67
C LYS A 303 -1.64 -28.19 12.27
N GLU A 304 -2.13 -29.13 11.51
CA GLU A 304 -2.40 -29.04 10.10
C GLU A 304 -3.88 -29.29 9.79
N TRP A 305 -4.30 -28.88 8.61
CA TRP A 305 -5.58 -29.23 8.04
C TRP A 305 -5.74 -30.75 7.96
N ASN A 306 -6.85 -31.28 8.45
CA ASN A 306 -7.16 -32.71 8.45
C ASN A 306 -8.33 -33.09 7.53
N GLY A 307 -8.79 -32.16 6.68
CA GLY A 307 -9.83 -32.41 5.69
C GLY A 307 -9.28 -32.96 4.36
N ALA A 308 -10.09 -32.83 3.30
CA ALA A 308 -9.70 -33.25 1.96
C ALA A 308 -8.39 -32.57 1.50
N TRP A 309 -7.53 -33.31 0.81
CA TRP A 309 -6.22 -32.85 0.33
C TRP A 309 -5.20 -32.54 1.45
N SER A 310 -5.45 -32.95 2.70
CA SER A 310 -4.43 -32.99 3.74
C SER A 310 -3.31 -33.97 3.35
N ASP A 311 -2.18 -33.95 4.04
CA ASP A 311 -0.96 -34.70 3.70
C ASP A 311 -1.17 -36.18 3.47
N GLN A 312 -2.00 -36.82 4.31
CA GLN A 312 -2.29 -38.26 4.22
C GLN A 312 -3.59 -38.57 3.46
N SER A 313 -4.17 -37.60 2.81
CA SER A 313 -5.48 -37.70 2.16
C SER A 313 -5.43 -38.61 0.93
N GLU A 314 -6.47 -39.47 0.77
CA GLU A 314 -6.61 -40.38 -0.35
C GLU A 314 -6.80 -39.66 -1.70
N GLU A 315 -7.23 -38.40 -1.68
CA GLU A 315 -7.43 -37.57 -2.85
C GLU A 315 -6.13 -37.41 -3.66
N TRP A 316 -4.97 -37.44 -3.03
CA TRP A 316 -3.67 -37.35 -3.71
C TRP A 316 -3.42 -38.50 -4.70
N LYS A 317 -4.13 -39.64 -4.58
CA LYS A 317 -4.06 -40.73 -5.56
C LYS A 317 -4.61 -40.34 -6.93
N LYS A 318 -5.43 -39.25 -7.01
CA LYS A 318 -5.97 -38.71 -8.26
C LYS A 318 -4.94 -37.85 -9.01
N VAL A 319 -3.80 -37.56 -8.42
CA VAL A 319 -2.72 -36.73 -8.97
C VAL A 319 -1.51 -37.61 -9.31
N SER A 320 -0.95 -37.43 -10.50
CA SER A 320 0.23 -38.21 -10.93
C SER A 320 1.44 -37.99 -10.03
N ASP A 321 2.33 -38.99 -9.94
CA ASP A 321 3.55 -38.90 -9.12
C ASP A 321 4.44 -37.72 -9.55
N SER A 322 4.52 -37.45 -10.85
CA SER A 322 5.28 -36.30 -11.38
C SER A 322 4.73 -34.96 -10.93
N GLU A 323 3.39 -34.84 -10.88
CA GLU A 323 2.73 -33.63 -10.42
C GLU A 323 2.89 -33.47 -8.89
N ARG A 324 2.66 -34.56 -8.10
CA ARG A 324 2.90 -34.56 -6.64
C ARG A 324 4.32 -34.14 -6.29
N LYS A 325 5.30 -34.64 -7.02
CA LYS A 325 6.72 -34.27 -6.84
C LYS A 325 6.97 -32.81 -7.22
N SER A 326 6.32 -32.29 -8.27
CA SER A 326 6.43 -30.88 -8.67
C SER A 326 5.77 -29.92 -7.67
N LEU A 327 4.76 -30.38 -6.94
CA LEU A 327 4.09 -29.64 -5.89
C LEU A 327 4.92 -29.59 -4.58
N GLY A 328 5.93 -30.45 -4.46
CA GLY A 328 6.71 -30.59 -3.24
C GLY A 328 5.86 -31.15 -2.09
N LEU A 329 4.96 -32.09 -2.41
CA LEU A 329 4.13 -32.74 -1.38
C LEU A 329 5.02 -33.55 -0.45
N THR A 330 5.02 -33.21 0.82
CA THR A 330 5.67 -33.95 1.92
C THR A 330 4.59 -34.46 2.86
N VAL A 331 4.74 -35.67 3.37
CA VAL A 331 3.82 -36.24 4.36
C VAL A 331 4.54 -36.20 5.71
N GLN A 332 4.58 -35.02 6.30
CA GLN A 332 5.25 -34.75 7.58
C GLN A 332 4.43 -33.75 8.39
N ASN A 333 4.35 -33.92 9.70
CA ASN A 333 3.69 -32.95 10.58
C ASN A 333 4.68 -31.79 10.86
N ASP A 334 4.92 -30.96 9.85
CA ASP A 334 5.85 -29.83 9.88
C ASP A 334 5.13 -28.48 9.84
N GLY A 335 3.80 -28.51 9.91
CA GLY A 335 2.91 -27.34 9.87
C GLY A 335 2.54 -26.88 8.47
N GLU A 336 3.07 -27.49 7.39
CA GLU A 336 2.75 -27.16 6.01
C GLU A 336 1.73 -28.14 5.43
N PHE A 337 0.65 -27.65 4.86
CA PHE A 337 -0.45 -28.48 4.31
C PHE A 337 -1.07 -27.85 3.08
N TRP A 338 -1.64 -28.70 2.24
CA TRP A 338 -2.44 -28.31 1.08
C TRP A 338 -3.94 -28.36 1.40
N MET A 339 -4.71 -27.49 0.75
CA MET A 339 -6.16 -27.57 0.73
C MET A 339 -6.70 -27.00 -0.59
N THR A 340 -7.97 -27.29 -0.90
CA THR A 340 -8.62 -26.64 -2.05
C THR A 340 -8.84 -25.16 -1.77
N PHE A 341 -8.88 -24.36 -2.83
CA PHE A 341 -9.17 -22.93 -2.67
C PHE A 341 -10.59 -22.67 -2.16
N ASP A 342 -11.50 -23.59 -2.44
CA ASP A 342 -12.87 -23.58 -1.91
C ASP A 342 -12.89 -23.81 -0.40
N ASP A 343 -12.26 -24.89 0.09
CA ASP A 343 -12.11 -25.15 1.53
C ASP A 343 -11.42 -24.00 2.24
N TRP A 344 -10.41 -23.38 1.59
CA TRP A 344 -9.72 -22.22 2.13
C TRP A 344 -10.67 -21.03 2.31
N CYS A 345 -11.49 -20.69 1.30
CA CYS A 345 -12.47 -19.63 1.41
C CYS A 345 -13.53 -19.89 2.49
N GLN A 346 -13.85 -21.17 2.75
CA GLN A 346 -14.86 -21.57 3.75
C GLN A 346 -14.31 -21.49 5.20
N ASN A 347 -13.01 -21.69 5.38
CA ASN A 347 -12.41 -21.84 6.71
C ASN A 347 -11.61 -20.63 7.17
N PHE A 348 -11.13 -19.77 6.27
CA PHE A 348 -10.40 -18.55 6.60
C PHE A 348 -11.30 -17.33 6.47
N THR A 349 -11.06 -16.30 7.29
CA THR A 349 -11.86 -15.07 7.30
C THR A 349 -11.16 -13.91 6.64
N ASP A 350 -9.83 -13.84 6.73
CA ASP A 350 -9.04 -12.71 6.27
C ASP A 350 -7.80 -13.17 5.49
N VAL A 351 -7.45 -12.40 4.48
CA VAL A 351 -6.20 -12.56 3.75
C VAL A 351 -5.50 -11.23 3.54
N ASP A 352 -4.22 -11.19 3.89
CA ASP A 352 -3.32 -10.07 3.66
C ASP A 352 -2.49 -10.32 2.41
N VAL A 353 -2.64 -9.45 1.43
CA VAL A 353 -1.97 -9.54 0.12
C VAL A 353 -0.91 -8.44 0.02
N CYS A 354 0.35 -8.78 0.22
CA CYS A 354 1.45 -7.84 0.17
C CYS A 354 2.10 -7.84 -1.21
N ARG A 355 1.84 -6.79 -1.98
CA ARG A 355 2.29 -6.64 -3.37
C ARG A 355 3.65 -5.97 -3.44
N ILE A 356 4.62 -6.64 -4.03
CA ILE A 356 5.89 -6.01 -4.40
C ILE A 356 5.65 -5.23 -5.69
N VAL A 357 5.56 -3.91 -5.58
CA VAL A 357 5.33 -3.04 -6.72
C VAL A 357 6.65 -2.77 -7.44
N ASN A 358 6.75 -3.21 -8.69
CA ASN A 358 7.94 -2.99 -9.51
C ASN A 358 8.03 -1.52 -9.93
N THR A 359 9.05 -0.82 -9.45
CA THR A 359 9.36 0.57 -9.81
C THR A 359 10.70 0.71 -10.56
N SER A 360 11.30 -0.40 -10.99
CA SER A 360 12.58 -0.40 -11.70
C SER A 360 12.40 -0.05 -13.17
N TYR A 361 13.10 0.97 -13.63
CA TYR A 361 13.11 1.39 -15.05
C TYR A 361 13.78 0.38 -15.99
N PHE A 362 14.57 -0.55 -15.47
CA PHE A 362 15.27 -1.58 -16.25
C PHE A 362 14.51 -2.91 -16.33
N SER A 363 13.28 -2.95 -15.87
CA SER A 363 12.45 -4.16 -15.89
C SER A 363 11.72 -4.31 -17.22
N ILE A 364 11.69 -5.55 -17.76
CA ILE A 364 10.85 -5.93 -18.90
C ILE A 364 9.36 -6.06 -18.54
N HIS A 365 9.03 -6.03 -17.24
CA HIS A 365 7.66 -6.08 -16.74
C HIS A 365 7.09 -4.69 -16.53
N LYS A 366 5.76 -4.60 -16.43
CA LYS A 366 5.07 -3.34 -16.10
C LYS A 366 5.73 -2.66 -14.90
N THR A 367 6.22 -1.44 -15.10
CA THR A 367 6.75 -0.57 -14.07
C THR A 367 5.70 0.44 -13.64
N TRP A 368 5.80 0.88 -12.40
CA TRP A 368 4.94 1.88 -11.81
C TRP A 368 5.74 3.11 -11.41
N GLU A 369 5.21 4.26 -11.72
CA GLU A 369 5.70 5.51 -11.14
C GLU A 369 5.23 5.62 -9.70
N LYS A 370 6.17 5.67 -8.76
CA LYS A 370 5.91 5.81 -7.34
C LYS A 370 6.12 7.25 -6.89
N LYS A 371 5.13 7.83 -6.25
CA LYS A 371 5.28 9.06 -5.46
C LYS A 371 4.93 8.75 -4.01
N MET A 372 5.76 9.29 -3.11
CA MET A 372 5.57 9.16 -1.67
C MET A 372 5.68 10.55 -1.05
N VAL A 373 4.73 10.89 -0.21
CA VAL A 373 4.73 12.12 0.59
C VAL A 373 4.51 11.77 2.06
N ARG A 374 5.15 12.52 2.94
CA ARG A 374 4.93 12.47 4.38
C ARG A 374 4.05 13.62 4.77
N GLY A 375 3.09 13.38 5.64
CA GLY A 375 2.19 14.38 6.19
C GLY A 375 1.88 14.10 7.64
N ALA A 376 1.07 14.96 8.23
CA ALA A 376 0.60 14.77 9.59
C ALA A 376 -0.80 15.35 9.76
N TRP A 377 -1.62 14.70 10.56
CA TRP A 377 -2.81 15.30 11.12
C TRP A 377 -2.40 16.08 12.36
N THR A 378 -2.67 17.39 12.35
CA THR A 378 -2.26 18.31 13.41
C THR A 378 -3.45 19.12 13.88
N LYS A 379 -3.57 19.30 15.20
CA LYS A 379 -4.62 20.12 15.80
C LYS A 379 -4.16 21.57 15.93
N HIS A 380 -5.03 22.49 15.55
CA HIS A 380 -4.82 23.92 15.72
C HIS A 380 -6.13 24.62 16.10
N SER A 381 -6.06 25.69 16.90
CA SER A 381 -7.23 26.49 17.29
C SER A 381 -7.85 27.26 16.12
N GLU A 382 -6.99 27.73 15.20
CA GLU A 382 -7.45 28.39 13.97
C GLU A 382 -7.88 27.36 12.94
N PRO A 383 -9.14 27.38 12.43
CA PRO A 383 -9.65 26.39 11.48
C PRO A 383 -8.81 26.23 10.21
N LEU A 384 -8.28 27.33 9.67
CA LEU A 384 -7.45 27.30 8.45
C LEU A 384 -6.08 26.63 8.66
N LYS A 385 -5.60 26.55 9.90
CA LYS A 385 -4.34 25.88 10.24
C LYS A 385 -4.56 24.46 10.76
N ASN A 386 -5.78 24.12 11.17
CA ASN A 386 -6.12 22.79 11.64
C ASN A 386 -6.00 21.78 10.47
N ARG A 387 -5.43 20.60 10.73
CA ARG A 387 -5.25 19.51 9.76
C ARG A 387 -5.79 18.19 10.27
N SER A 388 -6.64 18.19 11.27
CA SER A 388 -7.27 17.01 11.86
C SER A 388 -8.80 17.17 11.91
N GLY A 389 -9.42 17.16 10.73
CA GLY A 389 -10.83 17.44 10.53
C GLY A 389 -11.77 16.23 10.63
N GLY A 390 -11.23 15.01 10.73
CA GLY A 390 -12.04 13.78 10.73
C GLY A 390 -12.50 13.34 9.34
N CYS A 391 -13.27 12.25 9.27
CA CYS A 391 -13.78 11.68 8.02
C CYS A 391 -14.91 12.53 7.40
N PHE A 392 -15.41 12.09 6.25
CA PHE A 392 -16.41 12.82 5.48
C PHE A 392 -17.76 13.03 6.21
N ASP A 393 -18.03 12.29 7.28
CA ASP A 393 -19.24 12.48 8.11
C ASP A 393 -19.17 13.79 8.92
N TYR A 394 -17.97 14.26 9.22
CA TYR A 394 -17.71 15.55 9.91
C TYR A 394 -17.65 16.70 8.90
N ARG A 395 -18.77 17.00 8.22
CA ARG A 395 -18.89 17.95 7.11
C ARG A 395 -18.26 19.32 7.38
N ALA A 396 -18.38 19.81 8.59
CA ALA A 396 -17.88 21.14 8.98
C ALA A 396 -16.35 21.21 9.07
N THR A 397 -15.68 20.10 9.31
CA THR A 397 -14.23 20.06 9.56
C THR A 397 -13.46 19.22 8.56
N PHE A 398 -14.11 18.33 7.81
CA PHE A 398 -13.48 17.40 6.86
C PHE A 398 -12.47 18.06 5.92
N LEU A 399 -12.82 19.21 5.32
CA LEU A 399 -11.95 19.92 4.37
C LEU A 399 -10.74 20.61 5.03
N GLN A 400 -10.66 20.62 6.36
CA GLN A 400 -9.48 21.08 7.10
C GLN A 400 -8.30 20.09 6.98
N ASN A 401 -8.56 18.80 6.73
CA ASN A 401 -7.53 17.78 6.56
C ASN A 401 -6.49 18.15 5.49
N PRO A 402 -5.29 17.56 5.50
CA PRO A 402 -4.33 17.69 4.42
C PRO A 402 -4.95 17.30 3.07
N GLN A 403 -4.65 18.03 2.01
CA GLN A 403 -5.19 17.81 0.67
C GLN A 403 -4.05 17.63 -0.31
N TYR A 404 -4.07 16.56 -1.10
CA TYR A 404 -3.02 16.22 -2.06
C TYR A 404 -3.61 16.15 -3.47
N VAL A 405 -3.08 16.98 -4.38
CA VAL A 405 -3.49 16.98 -5.78
C VAL A 405 -2.59 16.07 -6.60
N PHE A 406 -3.20 15.36 -7.56
CA PHE A 406 -2.47 14.54 -8.54
C PHE A 406 -3.20 14.49 -9.87
N ASP A 407 -2.46 14.19 -10.95
CA ASP A 407 -2.97 14.13 -12.31
C ASP A 407 -2.99 12.68 -12.82
N VAL A 408 -4.08 12.26 -13.44
CA VAL A 408 -4.20 11.07 -14.29
C VAL A 408 -4.18 11.53 -15.73
N LYS A 409 -3.15 11.14 -16.50
CA LYS A 409 -2.90 11.65 -17.84
C LYS A 409 -3.39 10.75 -18.97
N LYS A 410 -3.51 9.45 -18.72
CA LYS A 410 -4.07 8.48 -19.69
C LYS A 410 -5.59 8.55 -19.69
N GLY A 411 -6.21 7.97 -20.71
CA GLY A 411 -7.68 7.92 -20.84
C GLY A 411 -8.35 7.25 -19.65
N GLU A 412 -7.79 6.13 -19.21
CA GLU A 412 -8.09 5.45 -17.95
C GLU A 412 -6.79 4.85 -17.40
N ASP A 413 -6.51 5.08 -16.13
CA ASP A 413 -5.31 4.55 -15.46
C ASP A 413 -5.69 3.82 -14.18
N LYS A 414 -5.02 2.70 -13.95
CA LYS A 414 -5.13 1.96 -12.71
C LYS A 414 -4.21 2.60 -11.69
N VAL A 415 -4.78 3.20 -10.66
CA VAL A 415 -4.02 3.79 -9.55
C VAL A 415 -4.03 2.86 -8.34
N LEU A 416 -2.89 2.80 -7.64
CA LEU A 416 -2.76 2.16 -6.34
C LEU A 416 -2.43 3.24 -5.32
N ILE A 417 -3.17 3.27 -4.23
CA ILE A 417 -3.01 4.27 -3.16
C ILE A 417 -2.86 3.54 -1.85
N SER A 418 -1.82 3.88 -1.09
CA SER A 418 -1.58 3.35 0.24
C SER A 418 -1.38 4.50 1.21
N LEU A 419 -2.21 4.55 2.25
CA LEU A 419 -2.09 5.45 3.38
C LEU A 419 -1.64 4.64 4.59
N GLN A 420 -0.53 5.04 5.21
CA GLN A 420 0.04 4.38 6.38
C GLN A 420 0.24 5.41 7.49
N GLN A 421 -0.31 5.12 8.67
CA GLN A 421 -0.04 5.90 9.87
C GLN A 421 1.25 5.42 10.55
N GLU A 422 1.79 6.24 11.47
CA GLU A 422 2.89 5.84 12.33
C GLU A 422 2.52 4.61 13.16
N ASP A 423 3.48 3.72 13.40
CA ASP A 423 3.23 2.52 14.21
C ASP A 423 2.98 2.91 15.67
N GLN A 424 1.75 2.74 16.12
CA GLN A 424 1.35 3.10 17.48
C GLN A 424 1.88 2.10 18.52
N ARG A 425 2.42 0.95 18.11
CA ARG A 425 2.93 -0.11 19.01
C ARG A 425 4.00 0.39 19.96
N ILE A 426 4.83 1.35 19.54
CA ILE A 426 5.86 1.98 20.37
C ILE A 426 5.30 2.70 21.61
N TYR A 427 4.01 3.03 21.61
CA TYR A 427 3.32 3.71 22.71
C TYR A 427 2.53 2.75 23.63
N LYS A 428 2.66 1.43 23.43
CA LYS A 428 1.98 0.43 24.28
C LYS A 428 2.37 0.55 25.76
N LYS A 429 3.64 0.87 26.04
CA LYS A 429 4.12 1.16 27.39
C LYS A 429 3.34 2.26 28.11
N ASP A 430 2.84 3.24 27.34
CA ASP A 430 2.10 4.38 27.87
C ASP A 430 0.58 4.14 27.96
N GLY A 431 0.15 2.88 27.82
CA GLY A 431 -1.28 2.51 27.77
C GLY A 431 -1.99 2.99 26.50
N LYS A 432 -1.21 3.34 25.48
CA LYS A 432 -1.63 3.66 24.11
C LYS A 432 -1.13 2.53 23.22
N GLY A 433 -1.36 2.55 21.93
CA GLY A 433 -0.76 1.55 21.06
C GLY A 433 -1.75 0.94 20.10
N ASP A 434 -2.99 1.36 20.17
CA ASP A 434 -3.99 1.04 19.17
C ASP A 434 -3.89 1.98 17.98
N ASN A 435 -3.95 1.40 16.80
CA ASN A 435 -4.02 2.18 15.57
C ASN A 435 -5.32 2.97 15.52
N PHE A 436 -5.25 4.19 15.00
CA PHE A 436 -6.45 4.99 14.74
C PHE A 436 -7.18 4.46 13.50
N PRO A 437 -8.51 4.52 13.46
CA PRO A 437 -9.24 4.28 12.21
C PRO A 437 -8.89 5.39 11.22
N ILE A 438 -8.21 5.02 10.14
CA ILE A 438 -7.77 5.93 9.07
C ILE A 438 -8.41 5.57 7.74
N GLY A 439 -8.50 6.55 6.85
CA GLY A 439 -9.01 6.38 5.51
C GLY A 439 -8.72 7.60 4.64
N PHE A 440 -9.25 7.62 3.43
CA PHE A 440 -9.13 8.76 2.53
C PHE A 440 -10.27 8.82 1.53
N GLU A 441 -10.53 10.04 1.05
CA GLU A 441 -11.48 10.34 -0.01
C GLU A 441 -10.77 10.86 -1.24
N ILE A 442 -11.31 10.59 -2.42
CA ILE A 442 -10.79 11.08 -3.71
C ILE A 442 -11.89 11.84 -4.42
N PHE A 443 -11.59 13.09 -4.78
CA PHE A 443 -12.46 13.96 -5.54
C PHE A 443 -11.87 14.28 -6.90
N LYS A 444 -12.69 14.22 -7.96
CA LYS A 444 -12.36 14.81 -9.24
C LYS A 444 -12.53 16.31 -9.13
N VAL A 445 -11.54 17.07 -9.60
CA VAL A 445 -11.48 18.53 -9.41
C VAL A 445 -11.08 19.23 -10.71
N GLU A 446 -11.07 20.53 -10.68
CA GLU A 446 -10.69 21.40 -11.79
C GLU A 446 -9.26 21.10 -12.28
N LEU A 447 -9.07 21.05 -13.59
CA LEU A 447 -7.79 20.71 -14.23
C LEU A 447 -6.64 21.66 -13.84
N ASN A 448 -6.97 22.84 -13.36
CA ASN A 448 -6.02 23.87 -12.93
C ASN A 448 -6.11 24.21 -11.44
N ARG A 449 -6.71 23.34 -10.60
CA ARG A 449 -6.76 23.58 -9.15
C ARG A 449 -5.36 23.54 -8.53
N ASP A 450 -5.01 24.64 -7.85
CA ASP A 450 -3.73 24.82 -7.17
C ASP A 450 -3.89 25.23 -5.68
N TYR A 451 -5.12 25.50 -5.25
CA TYR A 451 -5.48 25.91 -3.88
C TYR A 451 -6.37 24.86 -3.21
N ARG A 452 -6.40 24.90 -1.89
CA ARG A 452 -7.21 23.99 -1.08
C ARG A 452 -8.70 24.15 -1.39
N ILE A 453 -9.44 23.07 -1.22
CA ILE A 453 -10.91 23.08 -1.27
C ILE A 453 -11.42 23.44 0.11
N HIS A 454 -12.30 24.45 0.18
CA HIS A 454 -12.99 24.84 1.42
C HIS A 454 -14.47 24.51 1.40
N LYS A 455 -15.05 24.38 0.20
CA LYS A 455 -16.45 23.99 -0.01
C LYS A 455 -16.57 23.13 -1.25
N LEU A 456 -17.36 22.08 -1.19
CA LEU A 456 -17.65 21.23 -2.35
C LEU A 456 -18.84 21.79 -3.09
N GLN A 457 -18.68 22.20 -4.34
CA GLN A 457 -19.72 22.77 -5.22
C GLN A 457 -19.93 21.92 -6.47
N ILE A 458 -18.86 21.70 -7.24
CA ILE A 458 -18.89 20.96 -8.49
C ILE A 458 -17.99 19.72 -8.45
N GLN A 459 -17.18 19.57 -7.41
CA GLN A 459 -16.27 18.45 -7.24
C GLN A 459 -17.06 17.17 -7.01
N GLU A 460 -16.62 16.10 -7.63
CA GLU A 460 -17.25 14.79 -7.56
C GLU A 460 -16.39 13.81 -6.76
N ARG A 461 -17.01 13.20 -5.73
CA ARG A 461 -16.36 12.11 -4.99
C ARG A 461 -16.35 10.84 -5.83
N VAL A 462 -15.18 10.42 -6.28
CA VAL A 462 -15.00 9.27 -7.18
C VAL A 462 -14.59 7.99 -6.49
N ALA A 463 -14.03 8.10 -5.30
CA ALA A 463 -13.66 6.93 -4.51
C ALA A 463 -13.51 7.29 -3.03
N THR A 464 -13.76 6.29 -2.18
CA THR A 464 -13.49 6.29 -0.75
C THR A 464 -12.77 4.99 -0.38
N SER A 465 -11.82 5.05 0.54
CA SER A 465 -11.24 3.86 1.14
C SER A 465 -12.12 3.34 2.28
N ILE A 466 -11.88 2.12 2.72
CA ILE A 466 -12.42 1.64 4.00
C ILE A 466 -11.77 2.42 5.16
N TYR A 467 -12.49 2.56 6.28
CA TYR A 467 -11.98 3.10 7.54
C TYR A 467 -11.82 1.96 8.54
N VAL A 468 -10.60 1.64 8.89
CA VAL A 468 -10.25 0.53 9.79
C VAL A 468 -9.09 0.90 10.70
N ASN A 469 -9.04 0.25 11.87
CA ASN A 469 -7.99 0.45 12.89
C ASN A 469 -6.71 -0.33 12.52
N THR A 470 -6.23 -0.12 11.31
CA THR A 470 -5.00 -0.77 10.81
C THR A 470 -3.90 0.26 10.59
N ARG A 471 -2.65 -0.21 10.60
CA ARG A 471 -1.51 0.66 10.30
C ARG A 471 -1.55 1.18 8.86
N THR A 472 -2.09 0.38 7.92
CA THR A 472 -2.12 0.73 6.50
C THR A 472 -3.50 0.48 5.90
N VAL A 473 -3.97 1.45 5.10
CA VAL A 473 -5.18 1.35 4.27
C VAL A 473 -4.78 1.43 2.80
N PHE A 474 -5.40 0.61 1.97
CA PHE A 474 -5.09 0.48 0.57
C PHE A 474 -6.34 0.63 -0.31
N LEU A 475 -6.17 1.25 -1.48
CA LEU A 475 -7.20 1.31 -2.52
C LEU A 475 -6.57 1.08 -3.89
N ARG A 476 -7.25 0.26 -4.69
CA ARG A 476 -6.97 0.01 -6.10
C ARG A 476 -8.16 0.45 -6.92
N LYS A 477 -7.99 1.45 -7.77
CA LYS A 477 -9.08 2.04 -8.55
C LYS A 477 -8.63 2.36 -9.96
N PHE A 478 -9.54 2.23 -10.92
CA PHE A 478 -9.38 2.81 -12.25
C PHE A 478 -9.94 4.24 -12.22
N LEU A 479 -9.16 5.20 -12.67
CA LEU A 479 -9.54 6.61 -12.74
C LEU A 479 -9.40 7.10 -14.18
N ALA A 480 -10.40 7.81 -14.66
CA ALA A 480 -10.39 8.48 -15.95
C ALA A 480 -9.33 9.62 -15.97
N ARG A 481 -8.96 10.06 -17.18
CA ARG A 481 -8.09 11.23 -17.31
C ARG A 481 -8.68 12.45 -16.59
N GLY A 482 -7.85 13.11 -15.75
CA GLY A 482 -8.29 14.28 -14.97
C GLY A 482 -7.33 14.66 -13.87
N ARG A 483 -7.70 15.67 -13.12
CA ARG A 483 -7.05 16.09 -11.88
C ARG A 483 -7.90 15.67 -10.70
N TYR A 484 -7.24 15.21 -9.65
CA TYR A 484 -7.88 14.66 -8.46
C TYR A 484 -7.25 15.26 -7.20
N VAL A 485 -8.07 15.43 -6.18
CA VAL A 485 -7.61 15.71 -4.81
C VAL A 485 -7.90 14.50 -3.94
N LEU A 486 -6.86 14.03 -3.27
CA LEU A 486 -6.90 12.98 -2.26
C LEU A 486 -6.81 13.64 -0.89
N ILE A 487 -7.72 13.29 0.00
CA ILE A 487 -7.81 13.83 1.36
C ILE A 487 -7.65 12.68 2.35
N PRO A 488 -6.46 12.47 2.90
CA PRO A 488 -6.24 11.49 3.96
C PRO A 488 -6.85 12.01 5.27
N THR A 489 -7.53 11.13 5.98
CA THR A 489 -8.25 11.47 7.22
C THR A 489 -8.07 10.40 8.28
N THR A 490 -8.17 10.80 9.53
CA THR A 490 -8.58 9.92 10.62
C THR A 490 -10.11 9.87 10.65
N HIS A 491 -10.70 8.81 11.21
CA HIS A 491 -12.17 8.75 11.32
C HIS A 491 -12.71 9.88 12.21
N TYR A 492 -12.12 10.04 13.39
CA TYR A 492 -12.53 11.08 14.33
C TYR A 492 -11.69 12.36 14.15
N PRO A 493 -12.27 13.56 14.31
CA PRO A 493 -11.53 14.80 14.31
C PRO A 493 -10.67 14.97 15.58
N GLY A 494 -9.60 15.76 15.48
CA GLY A 494 -8.74 16.10 16.62
C GLY A 494 -7.63 15.07 16.93
N ILE A 495 -7.52 14.00 16.17
CA ILE A 495 -6.41 13.04 16.30
C ILE A 495 -5.13 13.65 15.70
N VAL A 496 -4.01 13.46 16.40
CA VAL A 496 -2.69 13.95 16.01
C VAL A 496 -1.75 12.78 15.81
N THR A 497 -1.34 12.56 14.57
CA THR A 497 -0.34 11.54 14.21
C THR A 497 0.23 11.82 12.82
N ALA A 498 1.41 11.26 12.53
CA ALA A 498 2.03 11.33 11.21
C ALA A 498 1.49 10.24 10.29
N PHE A 499 1.60 10.48 8.97
CA PHE A 499 1.26 9.49 7.96
C PHE A 499 2.19 9.54 6.75
N ILE A 500 2.18 8.45 6.00
CA ILE A 500 2.78 8.35 4.68
C ILE A 500 1.70 8.04 3.67
N LEU A 501 1.68 8.81 2.59
CA LEU A 501 0.83 8.57 1.44
C LEU A 501 1.70 8.13 0.26
N ARG A 502 1.43 6.94 -0.27
CA ARG A 502 2.08 6.39 -1.48
C ARG A 502 1.07 6.30 -2.60
N LEU A 503 1.40 6.88 -3.73
CA LEU A 503 0.62 6.81 -4.96
C LEU A 503 1.45 6.14 -6.06
N PHE A 504 0.86 5.14 -6.72
CA PHE A 504 1.45 4.44 -7.86
C PHE A 504 0.55 4.62 -9.08
N THR A 505 1.14 5.06 -10.17
CA THR A 505 0.47 5.35 -11.44
C THR A 505 1.31 4.82 -12.61
N ASP A 506 0.72 4.69 -13.80
CA ASP A 506 1.47 4.26 -15.00
C ASP A 506 2.45 5.35 -15.50
N VAL A 507 2.11 6.61 -15.27
CA VAL A 507 2.90 7.78 -15.69
C VAL A 507 3.00 8.78 -14.54
N PRO A 508 3.99 9.70 -14.55
CA PRO A 508 4.18 10.67 -13.48
C PRO A 508 2.91 11.45 -13.15
N SER A 509 2.43 11.34 -11.91
CA SER A 509 1.17 11.90 -11.41
C SER A 509 1.26 13.33 -10.90
N LYS A 510 2.47 13.87 -10.70
CA LYS A 510 2.72 15.20 -10.10
C LYS A 510 2.10 15.36 -8.71
N LEU A 511 2.01 14.30 -7.92
CA LEU A 511 1.47 14.33 -6.55
C LEU A 511 2.16 15.41 -5.72
N ARG A 512 1.38 16.32 -5.14
CA ARG A 512 1.84 17.37 -4.23
C ARG A 512 0.74 17.80 -3.27
N GLU A 513 1.11 18.36 -2.14
CA GLU A 513 0.17 18.94 -1.18
C GLU A 513 -0.34 20.31 -1.64
N LEU A 514 -1.63 20.58 -1.49
CA LEU A 514 -2.23 21.89 -1.60
C LEU A 514 -2.06 22.61 -0.26
N LYS A 515 -1.14 23.59 -0.21
CA LYS A 515 -0.79 24.31 1.03
C LYS A 515 -1.46 25.68 1.16
N LEU A 516 -1.82 26.27 0.01
CA LEU A 516 -2.38 27.61 -0.03
C LEU A 516 -3.90 27.55 -0.12
N ASP A 517 -4.56 28.44 0.59
CA ASP A 517 -6.02 28.55 0.63
C ASP A 517 -6.53 29.41 -0.53
N LYS A 518 -5.80 30.44 -0.93
CA LYS A 518 -6.09 31.37 -2.02
C LYS A 518 -4.82 32.00 -2.58
N PRO A 519 -4.87 32.73 -3.71
CA PRO A 519 -3.72 33.48 -4.23
C PRO A 519 -3.12 34.37 -3.14
N LYS A 520 -1.77 34.38 -3.04
CA LYS A 520 -1.08 35.25 -2.11
C LYS A 520 -1.11 36.69 -2.62
N TRP A 521 -1.37 37.62 -1.72
CA TRP A 521 -1.14 39.03 -2.01
C TRP A 521 0.38 39.28 -2.02
N THR A 522 0.86 39.98 -3.04
CA THR A 522 2.27 40.31 -3.22
C THR A 522 2.41 41.79 -3.62
N CYS A 523 3.60 42.35 -3.57
CA CYS A 523 3.85 43.73 -4.03
C CYS A 523 3.43 43.94 -5.51
N TRP A 524 3.53 42.92 -6.35
CA TRP A 524 3.01 42.93 -7.73
C TRP A 524 1.49 43.05 -7.82
N SER A 525 0.77 42.69 -6.76
CA SER A 525 -0.68 42.83 -6.70
C SER A 525 -1.15 44.30 -6.77
N ILE A 526 -0.29 45.22 -6.35
CA ILE A 526 -0.55 46.68 -6.46
C ILE A 526 -0.56 47.11 -7.95
N LEU A 527 0.38 46.60 -8.72
CA LEU A 527 0.52 47.00 -10.15
C LEU A 527 -0.37 46.17 -11.07
N CYS A 528 -0.46 44.87 -10.83
CA CYS A 528 -1.15 43.93 -11.72
C CYS A 528 -2.58 43.60 -11.27
N GLY A 529 -3.03 44.16 -10.15
CA GLY A 529 -4.33 43.86 -9.56
C GLY A 529 -4.33 42.51 -8.79
N TYR A 530 -5.16 42.41 -7.75
CA TYR A 530 -5.43 41.20 -6.99
C TYR A 530 -6.79 40.63 -7.41
N PRO A 531 -6.97 39.27 -7.44
CA PRO A 531 -8.24 38.68 -7.76
C PRO A 531 -9.35 39.14 -6.79
N ARG A 532 -10.54 39.36 -7.31
CA ARG A 532 -11.74 39.83 -6.59
C ARG A 532 -12.85 38.79 -6.57
N ILE A 533 -12.82 37.87 -7.55
CA ILE A 533 -13.83 36.82 -7.71
C ILE A 533 -13.11 35.52 -8.02
N VAL A 534 -13.61 34.44 -7.44
CA VAL A 534 -13.29 33.08 -7.83
C VAL A 534 -14.47 32.48 -8.60
N THR A 535 -14.22 31.78 -9.69
CA THR A 535 -15.25 31.15 -10.52
C THR A 535 -14.87 29.73 -10.85
N GLU A 536 -15.75 28.80 -10.52
CA GLU A 536 -15.71 27.38 -10.94
C GLU A 536 -16.61 27.17 -12.15
N ILE A 537 -16.13 26.41 -13.13
CA ILE A 537 -16.89 26.05 -14.32
C ILE A 537 -16.82 24.54 -14.51
N LYS A 538 -17.97 23.91 -14.71
CA LYS A 538 -18.09 22.53 -15.17
C LYS A 538 -18.77 22.50 -16.51
N ILE A 539 -18.10 22.00 -17.53
CA ILE A 539 -18.68 21.73 -18.86
C ILE A 539 -19.08 20.26 -18.89
N HIS A 540 -20.36 19.97 -18.98
CA HIS A 540 -20.88 18.62 -19.04
C HIS A 540 -20.74 18.02 -20.44
N SER A 541 -21.39 18.64 -21.43
CA SER A 541 -21.45 18.11 -22.79
C SER A 541 -21.49 19.23 -23.83
N ALA A 542 -21.20 18.90 -25.05
CA ALA A 542 -21.61 19.66 -26.23
C ALA A 542 -22.27 18.71 -27.21
N GLU A 543 -23.43 19.10 -27.75
CA GLU A 543 -24.29 18.24 -28.56
C GLU A 543 -24.67 18.96 -29.86
N GLY A 544 -24.98 18.21 -30.94
CA GLY A 544 -25.34 18.75 -32.23
C GLY A 544 -24.21 19.49 -32.94
N LEU A 545 -22.93 19.12 -32.66
CA LEU A 545 -21.77 19.73 -33.29
C LEU A 545 -21.74 19.48 -34.79
N GLN A 546 -21.14 20.44 -35.55
CA GLN A 546 -20.96 20.30 -36.98
C GLN A 546 -20.06 19.08 -37.28
N ARG A 547 -20.54 18.19 -38.16
CA ARG A 547 -19.76 17.09 -38.71
C ARG A 547 -18.59 17.61 -39.53
N GLN A 548 -17.41 17.06 -39.34
CA GLN A 548 -16.19 17.55 -40.01
C GLN A 548 -15.44 16.46 -40.76
N ASP A 549 -15.57 15.20 -40.33
CA ASP A 549 -14.85 14.09 -40.92
C ASP A 549 -15.66 13.40 -42.00
N ARG A 550 -14.98 12.79 -43.00
CA ARG A 550 -15.63 12.02 -44.07
C ARG A 550 -16.43 10.81 -43.54
N SER A 551 -16.05 10.31 -42.33
CA SER A 551 -16.76 9.26 -41.58
C SER A 551 -18.03 9.75 -40.88
N GLY A 552 -18.25 11.09 -40.81
CA GLY A 552 -19.44 11.69 -40.22
C GLY A 552 -19.35 12.12 -38.77
N GLY A 553 -18.16 12.07 -38.14
CA GLY A 553 -17.88 12.50 -36.77
C GLY A 553 -17.15 13.84 -36.68
N ALA A 554 -16.63 14.16 -35.53
CA ALA A 554 -15.66 15.16 -35.19
C ALA A 554 -14.85 14.72 -33.98
N ASP A 555 -13.67 15.29 -33.76
CA ASP A 555 -12.82 15.05 -32.61
C ASP A 555 -12.81 16.26 -31.68
N PRO A 556 -13.95 16.58 -31.00
CA PRO A 556 -14.11 17.83 -30.27
C PRO A 556 -13.28 17.87 -28.99
N TYR A 557 -12.76 19.06 -28.68
CA TYR A 557 -12.15 19.41 -27.40
C TYR A 557 -12.48 20.84 -27.00
N LEU A 558 -12.32 21.15 -25.70
CA LEU A 558 -12.63 22.47 -25.16
C LEU A 558 -11.38 23.28 -24.89
N ILE A 559 -11.49 24.58 -25.09
CA ILE A 559 -10.56 25.60 -24.58
C ILE A 559 -11.39 26.57 -23.73
N ILE A 560 -11.10 26.65 -22.47
CA ILE A 560 -11.70 27.60 -21.54
C ILE A 560 -10.68 28.68 -21.26
N LYS A 561 -11.01 29.95 -21.60
CA LYS A 561 -10.14 31.10 -21.42
C LYS A 561 -10.75 32.08 -20.44
N CYS A 562 -9.94 32.55 -19.50
CA CYS A 562 -10.32 33.61 -18.59
C CYS A 562 -9.12 34.51 -18.35
N GLU A 563 -9.21 35.79 -18.74
CA GLU A 563 -8.09 36.73 -18.70
C GLU A 563 -6.84 36.12 -19.39
N ASN A 564 -5.73 35.96 -18.68
CA ASN A 564 -4.48 35.36 -19.19
C ASN A 564 -4.37 33.87 -18.95
N GLN A 565 -5.42 33.19 -18.41
CA GLN A 565 -5.41 31.78 -18.11
C GLN A 565 -6.16 30.99 -19.20
N LYS A 566 -5.70 29.74 -19.42
CA LYS A 566 -6.28 28.84 -20.41
C LYS A 566 -6.27 27.41 -19.86
N VAL A 567 -7.42 26.74 -19.95
CA VAL A 567 -7.58 25.32 -19.65
C VAL A 567 -8.02 24.57 -20.90
N ARG A 568 -7.44 23.43 -21.20
CA ARG A 568 -7.79 22.57 -22.34
C ARG A 568 -8.27 21.20 -21.84
N SER A 569 -9.42 20.74 -22.37
CA SER A 569 -9.94 19.39 -22.09
C SER A 569 -9.16 18.30 -22.86
N ALA A 570 -9.50 17.05 -22.58
CA ALA A 570 -9.19 15.93 -23.46
C ALA A 570 -9.97 16.05 -24.78
N VAL A 571 -9.44 15.45 -25.84
CA VAL A 571 -10.13 15.27 -27.12
C VAL A 571 -11.10 14.09 -26.95
N GLN A 572 -12.35 14.26 -27.37
CA GLN A 572 -13.33 13.19 -27.54
C GLN A 572 -13.28 12.75 -28.99
N GLN A 573 -13.20 11.47 -29.26
CA GLN A 573 -13.00 10.97 -30.63
C GLN A 573 -14.31 10.60 -31.31
N ASP A 574 -14.40 10.92 -32.61
CA ASP A 574 -15.46 10.50 -33.55
C ASP A 574 -16.89 10.74 -33.04
N THR A 575 -17.18 11.95 -32.55
CA THR A 575 -18.49 12.27 -31.99
C THR A 575 -18.94 13.69 -32.32
N VAL A 576 -20.24 13.86 -32.54
CA VAL A 576 -20.93 15.16 -32.62
C VAL A 576 -21.69 15.51 -31.36
N SER A 577 -21.69 14.56 -30.36
CA SER A 577 -22.30 14.72 -29.04
C SER A 577 -21.28 14.26 -27.98
N ALA A 578 -20.43 15.19 -27.54
CA ALA A 578 -19.30 14.92 -26.68
C ALA A 578 -19.63 15.16 -25.20
N ILE A 579 -19.33 14.18 -24.35
CA ILE A 579 -19.38 14.34 -22.89
C ILE A 579 -17.98 14.69 -22.41
N PHE A 580 -17.80 15.90 -21.88
CA PHE A 580 -16.51 16.40 -21.45
C PHE A 580 -16.24 16.25 -19.96
N ASP A 581 -17.23 16.46 -19.12
CA ASP A 581 -17.11 16.54 -17.66
C ASP A 581 -15.83 17.26 -17.20
N THR A 582 -15.52 18.36 -17.90
CA THR A 582 -14.31 19.14 -17.68
C THR A 582 -14.59 20.28 -16.71
N GLN A 583 -13.72 20.41 -15.71
CA GLN A 583 -13.83 21.44 -14.68
C GLN A 583 -12.63 22.38 -14.73
N ALA A 584 -12.88 23.69 -14.47
CA ALA A 584 -11.85 24.73 -14.40
C ALA A 584 -12.15 25.73 -13.29
N LEU A 585 -11.11 26.29 -12.67
CA LEU A 585 -11.17 27.28 -11.60
C LEU A 585 -10.40 28.52 -12.00
N PHE A 586 -11.01 29.72 -11.87
CA PHE A 586 -10.37 30.96 -12.24
C PHE A 586 -10.47 31.98 -11.11
N TYR A 587 -9.34 32.60 -10.75
CA TYR A 587 -9.26 33.76 -9.86
C TYR A 587 -9.19 35.01 -10.72
N ARG A 588 -10.33 35.72 -10.82
CA ARG A 588 -10.55 36.82 -11.74
C ARG A 588 -10.25 38.17 -11.09
N LYS A 589 -9.50 39.02 -11.82
CA LYS A 589 -9.19 40.40 -11.40
C LYS A 589 -10.23 41.40 -11.95
N ASN A 590 -10.68 41.14 -13.17
CA ASN A 590 -11.68 41.96 -13.83
C ASN A 590 -13.03 41.22 -13.96
N ILE A 591 -14.00 41.63 -13.14
CA ILE A 591 -15.33 41.04 -13.14
C ILE A 591 -16.08 41.20 -14.47
N LYS A 592 -15.76 42.25 -15.25
CA LYS A 592 -16.42 42.52 -16.54
C LYS A 592 -15.83 41.69 -17.68
N SER A 593 -14.68 41.05 -17.48
CA SER A 593 -14.08 40.19 -18.49
C SER A 593 -14.83 38.87 -18.58
N PRO A 594 -15.43 38.53 -19.74
CA PRO A 594 -16.17 37.25 -19.84
C PRO A 594 -15.22 36.06 -19.83
N ILE A 595 -15.75 34.90 -19.41
CA ILE A 595 -15.07 33.62 -19.59
C ILE A 595 -15.51 33.07 -20.94
N ILE A 596 -14.55 32.71 -21.79
CA ILE A 596 -14.77 32.22 -23.14
C ILE A 596 -14.59 30.72 -23.15
N VAL A 597 -15.64 29.98 -23.50
CA VAL A 597 -15.58 28.54 -23.71
C VAL A 597 -15.66 28.25 -25.20
N GLN A 598 -14.59 27.72 -25.78
CA GLN A 598 -14.49 27.38 -27.18
C GLN A 598 -14.51 25.89 -27.40
N VAL A 599 -15.26 25.44 -28.40
CA VAL A 599 -15.25 24.07 -28.92
C VAL A 599 -14.44 24.03 -30.20
N TRP A 600 -13.51 23.11 -30.30
CA TRP A 600 -12.62 22.91 -31.42
C TRP A 600 -12.64 21.45 -31.86
N ASN A 601 -12.47 21.18 -33.15
CA ASN A 601 -12.19 19.89 -33.73
C ASN A 601 -10.68 19.69 -33.83
N SER A 602 -10.18 18.58 -33.32
CA SER A 602 -8.76 18.22 -33.37
C SER A 602 -8.44 17.53 -34.69
N ASN A 603 -7.61 18.15 -35.53
CA ASN A 603 -7.18 17.61 -36.80
C ASN A 603 -5.67 17.43 -36.86
N VAL A 604 -5.20 16.56 -37.75
CA VAL A 604 -3.76 16.27 -37.93
C VAL A 604 -2.95 17.51 -38.36
N LEU A 605 -3.52 18.36 -39.22
CA LEU A 605 -2.81 19.53 -39.79
C LEU A 605 -3.18 20.85 -39.08
N CYS A 606 -4.47 21.08 -38.84
CA CYS A 606 -4.93 22.34 -38.24
C CYS A 606 -6.28 22.12 -37.58
N ASP A 607 -6.37 22.46 -36.29
CA ASP A 607 -7.60 22.36 -35.52
C ASP A 607 -8.65 23.34 -36.04
N GLN A 608 -9.90 22.88 -36.12
CA GLN A 608 -11.01 23.67 -36.65
C GLN A 608 -11.90 24.19 -35.54
N PHE A 609 -12.29 25.43 -35.59
CA PHE A 609 -13.22 26.06 -34.64
C PHE A 609 -14.66 25.63 -34.94
N LEU A 610 -15.36 25.10 -33.91
CA LEU A 610 -16.74 24.64 -34.00
C LEU A 610 -17.74 25.63 -33.38
N GLY A 611 -17.31 26.50 -32.50
CA GLY A 611 -18.17 27.49 -31.84
C GLY A 611 -17.67 27.90 -30.46
N GLN A 612 -18.26 28.93 -29.89
CA GLN A 612 -17.96 29.42 -28.54
C GLN A 612 -19.20 29.92 -27.79
N VAL A 613 -19.06 30.03 -26.50
CA VAL A 613 -19.99 30.78 -25.64
C VAL A 613 -19.20 31.73 -24.75
N LEU A 614 -19.81 32.88 -24.44
CA LEU A 614 -19.27 33.88 -23.52
C LEU A 614 -20.10 33.89 -22.26
N LEU A 615 -19.45 33.72 -21.10
CA LEU A 615 -20.11 33.63 -19.80
C LEU A 615 -19.72 34.86 -18.96
N ALA A 616 -20.69 35.63 -18.50
CA ALA A 616 -20.46 36.75 -17.57
C ALA A 616 -19.93 36.22 -16.22
N ALA A 617 -20.51 35.13 -15.74
CA ALA A 617 -20.11 34.40 -14.54
C ALA A 617 -20.04 35.33 -13.31
N LEU A 618 -21.15 36.00 -13.03
CA LEU A 618 -21.30 36.88 -11.87
C LEU A 618 -21.65 36.08 -10.59
N PRO A 619 -21.37 36.59 -9.37
CA PRO A 619 -21.71 35.91 -8.12
C PRO A 619 -23.20 35.61 -7.94
N ASP A 620 -24.07 36.47 -8.52
CA ASP A 620 -25.53 36.37 -8.45
C ASP A 620 -26.14 35.54 -9.57
N ASP A 621 -25.31 35.03 -10.52
CA ASP A 621 -25.80 34.20 -11.61
C ASP A 621 -26.36 32.86 -11.08
N PRO A 622 -27.38 32.29 -11.76
CA PRO A 622 -27.92 30.97 -11.39
C PRO A 622 -26.85 29.90 -11.35
N ARG A 623 -26.82 29.11 -10.26
CA ARG A 623 -25.88 28.01 -10.04
C ARG A 623 -26.29 26.70 -10.71
N GLU A 624 -27.43 26.68 -11.39
CA GLU A 624 -27.96 25.51 -12.10
C GLU A 624 -27.25 25.34 -13.47
N PRO A 625 -27.19 24.11 -13.99
CA PRO A 625 -26.68 23.87 -15.33
C PRO A 625 -27.51 24.60 -16.40
N GLN A 626 -26.84 25.25 -17.35
CA GLN A 626 -27.45 25.96 -18.45
C GLN A 626 -27.01 25.33 -19.78
N THR A 627 -27.94 25.20 -20.72
CA THR A 627 -27.64 24.79 -22.09
C THR A 627 -27.65 26.04 -23.00
N LEU A 628 -26.51 26.32 -23.62
CA LEU A 628 -26.26 27.54 -24.38
C LEU A 628 -25.95 27.20 -25.85
N GLN A 629 -26.50 27.98 -26.77
CA GLN A 629 -26.23 27.90 -28.19
C GLN A 629 -24.79 28.33 -28.51
N LEU A 630 -24.07 27.54 -29.32
CA LEU A 630 -22.74 27.91 -29.81
C LEU A 630 -22.84 29.08 -30.79
N ARG A 631 -21.84 29.95 -30.74
CA ARG A 631 -21.76 31.17 -31.58
C ARG A 631 -20.41 31.31 -32.27
N GLY A 632 -20.33 32.14 -33.28
CA GLY A 632 -19.10 32.46 -33.99
C GLY A 632 -18.08 33.23 -33.15
N LYS A 633 -16.94 33.62 -33.76
CA LYS A 633 -15.87 34.42 -33.14
C LYS A 633 -15.38 35.50 -34.09
N GLY A 634 -14.67 36.54 -33.58
CA GLY A 634 -13.96 37.54 -34.38
C GLY A 634 -14.89 38.40 -35.19
N GLY A 635 -15.86 39.05 -34.56
CA GLY A 635 -16.88 39.91 -35.22
C GLY A 635 -18.12 39.16 -35.71
N ARG A 636 -18.20 37.84 -35.45
CA ARG A 636 -19.33 36.95 -35.78
C ARG A 636 -19.99 36.36 -34.53
N GLU A 637 -19.93 37.05 -33.40
CA GLU A 637 -20.49 36.55 -32.12
C GLU A 637 -22.02 36.51 -32.14
N ALA A 638 -22.66 37.18 -33.08
CA ALA A 638 -24.10 37.11 -33.29
C ALA A 638 -24.52 35.87 -34.12
N ASP A 639 -23.61 35.30 -34.90
CA ASP A 639 -23.91 34.15 -35.75
C ASP A 639 -24.05 32.89 -34.94
N GLU A 640 -25.15 32.17 -35.07
CA GLU A 640 -25.35 30.87 -34.47
C GLU A 640 -24.56 29.79 -35.21
N MET A 641 -23.81 29.01 -34.44
CA MET A 641 -23.08 27.84 -34.93
C MET A 641 -23.84 26.56 -34.57
N PRO A 642 -23.72 25.48 -35.34
CA PRO A 642 -24.36 24.22 -35.00
C PRO A 642 -23.90 23.71 -33.62
N GLY A 643 -24.85 23.30 -32.77
CA GLY A 643 -24.62 22.69 -31.48
C GLY A 643 -24.85 23.58 -30.29
N HIS A 644 -25.02 22.90 -29.16
CA HIS A 644 -25.24 23.50 -27.86
C HIS A 644 -24.20 23.00 -26.89
N ILE A 645 -23.92 23.77 -25.84
CA ILE A 645 -23.02 23.36 -24.74
C ILE A 645 -23.76 23.48 -23.40
N THR A 646 -23.64 22.44 -22.59
CA THR A 646 -24.22 22.43 -21.22
C THR A 646 -23.13 22.75 -20.22
N VAL A 647 -23.31 23.84 -19.48
CA VAL A 647 -22.32 24.39 -18.55
C VAL A 647 -22.97 24.73 -17.22
N LYS A 648 -22.25 24.44 -16.12
CA LYS A 648 -22.57 24.93 -14.77
C LYS A 648 -21.47 25.90 -14.35
N VAL A 649 -21.86 27.07 -13.83
CA VAL A 649 -20.97 28.11 -13.34
C VAL A 649 -21.31 28.46 -11.92
N VAL A 650 -20.28 28.58 -11.07
CA VAL A 650 -20.43 29.04 -9.68
C VAL A 650 -19.36 30.10 -9.44
N SER A 651 -19.78 31.30 -9.06
CA SER A 651 -18.88 32.42 -8.74
C SER A 651 -19.09 32.90 -7.32
N SER A 652 -18.03 33.40 -6.69
CA SER A 652 -18.05 33.99 -5.36
C SER A 652 -17.04 35.13 -5.26
N ASP A 653 -17.38 36.16 -4.49
CA ASP A 653 -16.47 37.23 -4.08
C ASP A 653 -15.57 36.83 -2.91
N ASP A 654 -15.95 35.78 -2.15
CA ASP A 654 -15.03 35.14 -1.22
C ASP A 654 -14.12 34.15 -1.95
N LEU A 655 -12.84 34.52 -2.07
CA LEU A 655 -11.82 33.72 -2.76
C LEU A 655 -11.53 32.35 -2.13
N MET A 656 -12.09 32.06 -0.96
CA MET A 656 -11.95 30.79 -0.26
C MET A 656 -13.24 29.96 -0.27
N GLU A 657 -14.33 30.47 -0.83
CA GLU A 657 -15.60 29.74 -0.85
C GLU A 657 -15.56 28.52 -1.80
N LEU A 658 -14.73 28.54 -2.88
CA LEU A 658 -14.74 27.52 -3.92
C LEU A 658 -13.47 26.65 -3.91
#